data_26255cfe0da4001c78ef273c07c98200
#
_entry.id   26255cfe0da4001c78ef273c07c98200
#
_cell.length_a   1.000
_cell.length_b   1.000
_cell.length_c   1.000
_cell.angle_alpha   90.00
_cell.angle_beta   90.00
_cell.angle_gamma   90.00
#
_symmetry.space_group_name_H-M   'P 1'
#
loop_
_entity.id
_entity.type
_entity.pdbx_description
1 polymer ?
#
loop_
_entity_poly.entity_id
_entity_poly.type
_entity_poly.pdbx_seq_one_letter_code
_entity_poly.pdbx_strand_id
1 'polypeptide(L)'
;MAEDGSPATIETTTVHAEVLDDTDPTHLRRVAELRTTGVDVLDTLATQRASLRSLTPAPGELELTETPRWIHYPWRRTVVRLLGPLGFRRLRLDRNRNKITTAEQEQLSQLRIGIVGLSVGSAIAHAIALEGTAGSLRLADFDDLDLSNLNRLSATILDLGVNKAVLAQRRIAEIDPYLRVEAWTCGVDEHTIDAFLDGLDLVIEECDSFDVKVLIRDRARRRGIAVVMETSDRGLIDVERYDLDPDRPLFHGLLGDIDSASVAGLSVREKIPFGLRILEGSALSSRMAASVLDVGTALSTWPQLGGDVLLGGASVAAAVRRFGLGEPLPSGRVRIDIGDHLDQLREPHLPRDSTSSAADHTVRTDALDVRSLYDTCTDTDAVAFAATRAPSGGNAQPWIIDVDTTRLTLRIDETRSSTVDIEHRGSLVALGAALHNARIAAAHRNILGATEVSFDGTARIAFATGTDPQLAAQLPGMLNRGTHRGAPETDPASTNLADLTDLAAGLSTETHRIHLIEDRDTIDRLAETISATDRIRFLTDRLHREMIAELRWPDSNDLDTGIEVTSLGTPAAELVVLELLRRPDVMTHLNHWNTGQVLRSETTSRLTASNAIAVVTQTGTSAGDYIRGGALAEEFWIHTQSLGYSVHPMTPLPLYATAEHQLRHLSTDRIDELTTLWNELKTLTDTTDNNPATLILRIFRTTTPAPTSRRRLPHHH
;
A
#
# COMPACT_ATOMS: atom_id res chain seq x y z
N MET A 1 67.81 1.39 29.50
CA MET A 1 67.08 0.11 29.39
C MET A 1 65.86 0.45 28.51
N ALA A 2 65.85 -0.11 27.31
CA ALA A 2 64.84 0.11 26.33
C ALA A 2 63.61 -0.71 26.75
N GLU A 3 62.49 -0.07 27.00
CA GLU A 3 61.20 -0.73 27.15
C GLU A 3 60.67 -1.11 25.78
N ASP A 4 60.44 -2.37 25.67
CA ASP A 4 59.96 -3.09 24.50
C ASP A 4 58.46 -2.67 24.26
N GLY A 5 58.25 -1.85 23.21
CA GLY A 5 56.92 -1.42 22.78
C GLY A 5 56.20 -2.50 21.99
N SER A 6 55.86 -3.63 22.63
CA SER A 6 54.86 -4.56 22.03
C SER A 6 53.51 -3.87 21.94
N PRO A 7 52.83 -3.94 20.79
CA PRO A 7 51.51 -3.40 20.69
C PRO A 7 50.58 -4.14 21.67
N ALA A 8 49.85 -3.39 22.48
CA ALA A 8 48.87 -3.92 23.42
C ALA A 8 47.92 -4.89 22.66
N THR A 9 48.02 -6.15 23.03
CA THR A 9 47.13 -7.18 22.53
C THR A 9 45.75 -6.79 23.00
N ILE A 10 44.87 -6.38 22.06
CA ILE A 10 43.47 -6.11 22.34
C ILE A 10 42.88 -7.43 22.88
N GLU A 11 42.71 -7.53 24.20
CA GLU A 11 41.98 -8.63 24.81
C GLU A 11 40.54 -8.55 24.36
N THR A 12 40.25 -9.12 23.19
CA THR A 12 38.86 -9.45 22.82
C THR A 12 38.44 -10.60 23.73
N THR A 13 37.83 -10.28 24.85
CA THR A 13 37.25 -11.27 25.75
C THR A 13 36.08 -11.92 25.02
N THR A 14 36.36 -12.95 24.23
CA THR A 14 35.40 -13.68 23.38
C THR A 14 34.52 -14.57 24.23
N VAL A 15 33.49 -14.00 24.81
CA VAL A 15 32.33 -14.79 25.23
C VAL A 15 31.26 -14.61 24.18
N HIS A 16 31.53 -15.04 22.97
CA HIS A 16 30.56 -15.07 21.87
C HIS A 16 29.60 -16.25 22.05
N ALA A 17 28.40 -16.10 21.49
CA ALA A 17 27.55 -17.25 21.25
C ALA A 17 28.27 -18.22 20.28
N GLU A 18 28.35 -19.50 20.64
CA GLU A 18 28.92 -20.53 19.75
C GLU A 18 27.86 -20.99 18.77
N VAL A 19 28.06 -20.77 17.48
CA VAL A 19 27.13 -21.25 16.42
C VAL A 19 27.65 -22.60 15.94
N LEU A 20 26.89 -23.68 16.19
CA LEU A 20 27.28 -25.06 15.91
C LEU A 20 26.37 -25.63 14.81
N ASP A 21 26.99 -26.15 13.74
CA ASP A 21 26.24 -26.74 12.62
C ASP A 21 25.72 -28.13 12.99
N ASP A 22 24.45 -28.38 12.71
CA ASP A 22 23.75 -29.63 13.04
C ASP A 22 24.18 -30.82 12.16
N THR A 23 25.01 -30.59 11.15
CA THR A 23 25.61 -31.65 10.29
C THR A 23 27.07 -31.89 10.53
N ASP A 24 27.78 -31.01 11.25
CA ASP A 24 29.20 -31.18 11.54
C ASP A 24 29.41 -32.15 12.72
N PRO A 25 30.12 -33.28 12.52
CA PRO A 25 30.35 -34.25 13.58
C PRO A 25 31.11 -33.69 14.79
N THR A 26 31.95 -32.65 14.59
CA THR A 26 32.67 -32.00 15.67
C THR A 26 31.74 -31.11 16.49
N HIS A 27 30.89 -30.36 15.82
CA HIS A 27 29.88 -29.54 16.47
C HIS A 27 28.85 -30.39 17.21
N LEU A 28 28.41 -31.53 16.65
CA LEU A 28 27.50 -32.44 17.34
C LEU A 28 28.13 -33.07 18.59
N ARG A 29 29.44 -33.38 18.56
CA ARG A 29 30.15 -33.81 19.77
C ARG A 29 30.16 -32.71 20.82
N ARG A 30 30.40 -31.46 20.41
CA ARG A 30 30.35 -30.32 21.32
C ARG A 30 28.98 -30.15 21.96
N VAL A 31 27.91 -30.29 21.21
CA VAL A 31 26.54 -30.26 21.73
C VAL A 31 26.31 -31.41 22.74
N ALA A 32 26.81 -32.62 22.43
CA ALA A 32 26.69 -33.76 23.34
C ALA A 32 27.44 -33.52 24.66
N GLU A 33 28.68 -32.98 24.60
CA GLU A 33 29.45 -32.57 25.77
C GLU A 33 28.68 -31.54 26.62
N LEU A 34 28.17 -30.47 26.01
CA LEU A 34 27.40 -29.46 26.71
C LEU A 34 26.20 -30.03 27.47
N ARG A 35 25.52 -31.01 26.89
CA ARG A 35 24.39 -31.72 27.55
C ARG A 35 24.84 -32.47 28.81
N THR A 36 26.07 -32.94 28.89
CA THR A 36 26.57 -33.65 30.07
C THR A 36 27.02 -32.70 31.20
N THR A 37 27.20 -31.40 30.89
CA THR A 37 27.69 -30.41 31.84
C THR A 37 26.57 -29.65 32.58
N GLY A 38 25.30 -30.09 32.45
CA GLY A 38 24.16 -29.43 33.07
C GLY A 38 23.77 -28.10 32.43
N VAL A 39 24.04 -27.97 31.13
CA VAL A 39 23.53 -26.86 30.30
C VAL A 39 22.09 -27.13 29.90
N ASP A 40 21.22 -26.12 29.99
CA ASP A 40 19.82 -26.24 29.57
C ASP A 40 19.73 -26.38 28.04
N VAL A 41 18.84 -27.26 27.57
CA VAL A 41 18.64 -27.53 26.15
C VAL A 41 17.25 -27.11 25.73
N LEU A 42 17.16 -26.17 24.80
CA LEU A 42 15.91 -25.70 24.21
C LEU A 42 15.86 -26.14 22.74
N ASP A 43 14.93 -27.02 22.40
CA ASP A 43 14.66 -27.41 21.00
C ASP A 43 13.24 -27.02 20.60
N THR A 44 13.12 -25.91 19.92
CA THR A 44 11.87 -25.37 19.39
C THR A 44 11.80 -25.43 17.87
N LEU A 45 12.72 -26.16 17.23
CA LEU A 45 12.88 -26.16 15.76
C LEU A 45 11.61 -26.59 15.03
N ALA A 46 10.86 -27.58 15.56
CA ALA A 46 9.63 -28.04 14.93
C ALA A 46 8.57 -26.92 14.82
N THR A 47 8.40 -26.15 15.90
CA THR A 47 7.50 -24.98 15.93
C THR A 47 7.98 -23.88 14.99
N GLN A 48 9.28 -23.58 14.97
CA GLN A 48 9.87 -22.59 14.08
C GLN A 48 9.67 -22.96 12.61
N ARG A 49 9.86 -24.22 12.24
CA ARG A 49 9.61 -24.73 10.87
C ARG A 49 8.15 -24.65 10.48
N ALA A 50 7.24 -24.95 11.40
CA ALA A 50 5.79 -24.79 11.15
C ALA A 50 5.44 -23.32 10.89
N SER A 51 5.95 -22.40 11.72
CA SER A 51 5.76 -20.97 11.55
C SER A 51 6.37 -20.44 10.23
N LEU A 52 7.57 -20.90 9.87
CA LEU A 52 8.20 -20.53 8.61
C LEU A 52 7.33 -20.95 7.40
N ARG A 53 6.81 -22.20 7.39
CA ARG A 53 5.96 -22.69 6.30
C ARG A 53 4.63 -21.96 6.17
N SER A 54 4.13 -21.34 7.24
CA SER A 54 2.87 -20.59 7.24
C SER A 54 2.99 -19.17 6.74
N LEU A 55 4.19 -18.70 6.41
CA LEU A 55 4.40 -17.33 5.92
C LEU A 55 3.80 -17.11 4.53
N THR A 56 3.36 -15.89 4.28
CA THR A 56 2.86 -15.43 2.98
C THR A 56 3.68 -14.22 2.51
N PRO A 57 4.27 -14.25 1.30
CA PRO A 57 4.35 -15.39 0.38
C PRO A 57 5.17 -16.54 0.97
N ALA A 58 4.96 -17.73 0.42
CA ALA A 58 5.65 -18.94 0.86
C ALA A 58 7.18 -18.75 0.78
N PRO A 59 7.93 -19.25 1.78
CA PRO A 59 9.38 -19.23 1.76
C PRO A 59 9.96 -20.03 0.59
N GLY A 60 11.16 -19.64 0.15
CA GLY A 60 11.89 -20.36 -0.89
C GLY A 60 12.40 -21.73 -0.40
N GLU A 61 12.77 -22.60 -1.35
CA GLU A 61 13.27 -23.93 -1.05
C GLU A 61 14.52 -23.91 -0.17
N LEU A 62 15.45 -22.98 -0.43
CA LEU A 62 16.66 -22.81 0.36
C LEU A 62 16.36 -22.47 1.82
N GLU A 63 15.40 -21.56 2.07
CA GLU A 63 14.99 -21.17 3.43
C GLU A 63 14.35 -22.34 4.19
N LEU A 64 13.62 -23.22 3.49
CA LEU A 64 12.92 -24.37 4.05
C LEU A 64 13.83 -25.57 4.32
N THR A 65 14.89 -25.75 3.52
CA THR A 65 15.77 -26.93 3.53
C THR A 65 17.10 -26.68 4.22
N GLU A 66 17.43 -25.42 4.54
CA GLU A 66 18.67 -25.06 5.20
C GLU A 66 18.88 -25.83 6.50
N THR A 67 20.12 -26.27 6.71
CA THR A 67 20.53 -27.02 7.92
C THR A 67 20.32 -26.15 9.16
N PRO A 68 19.69 -26.66 10.21
CA PRO A 68 19.56 -26.00 11.50
C PRO A 68 20.92 -25.73 12.16
N ARG A 69 20.90 -24.89 13.19
CA ARG A 69 22.06 -24.62 14.04
C ARG A 69 21.70 -24.82 15.51
N TRP A 70 22.72 -25.24 16.27
CA TRP A 70 22.70 -25.17 17.71
C TRP A 70 23.48 -23.93 18.14
N ILE A 71 22.86 -23.07 18.98
CA ILE A 71 23.48 -21.87 19.50
C ILE A 71 23.72 -22.06 20.99
N HIS A 72 25.01 -22.06 21.40
CA HIS A 72 25.36 -22.11 22.81
C HIS A 72 25.58 -20.69 23.33
N TYR A 73 24.89 -20.34 24.40
CA TYR A 73 25.01 -19.09 25.14
C TYR A 73 25.68 -19.39 26.49
N PRO A 74 27.03 -19.28 26.62
CA PRO A 74 27.76 -19.64 27.84
C PRO A 74 27.27 -18.87 29.07
N TRP A 75 26.97 -17.58 28.93
CA TRP A 75 26.50 -16.73 30.04
C TRP A 75 25.08 -17.08 30.51
N ARG A 76 24.31 -17.82 29.71
CA ARG A 76 22.99 -18.35 30.05
C ARG A 76 23.02 -19.82 30.44
N ARG A 77 24.15 -20.46 30.26
CA ARG A 77 24.28 -21.93 30.40
C ARG A 77 23.18 -22.66 29.60
N THR A 78 22.95 -22.22 28.38
CA THR A 78 21.84 -22.73 27.55
C THR A 78 22.33 -22.95 26.13
N VAL A 79 21.85 -24.03 25.52
CA VAL A 79 22.03 -24.31 24.10
C VAL A 79 20.63 -24.39 23.43
N VAL A 80 20.44 -23.67 22.33
CA VAL A 80 19.15 -23.55 21.64
C VAL A 80 19.29 -24.06 20.21
N ARG A 81 18.30 -24.87 19.76
CA ARG A 81 18.24 -25.29 18.36
C ARG A 81 17.37 -24.35 17.55
N LEU A 82 17.94 -23.78 16.49
CA LEU A 82 17.32 -22.76 15.66
C LEU A 82 17.33 -23.16 14.18
N LEU A 83 16.44 -22.50 13.39
CA LEU A 83 16.57 -22.47 11.93
C LEU A 83 17.97 -21.99 11.54
N GLY A 84 18.45 -22.42 10.37
CA GLY A 84 19.65 -21.83 9.77
C GLY A 84 19.47 -20.33 9.46
N PRO A 85 20.56 -19.61 9.14
CA PRO A 85 20.54 -18.15 8.97
C PRO A 85 19.46 -17.62 8.03
N LEU A 86 19.24 -18.27 6.89
CA LEU A 86 18.25 -17.83 5.89
C LEU A 86 16.82 -17.96 6.43
N GLY A 87 16.45 -19.17 6.89
CA GLY A 87 15.12 -19.44 7.45
C GLY A 87 14.86 -18.63 8.72
N PHE A 88 15.86 -18.46 9.57
CA PHE A 88 15.79 -17.64 10.78
C PHE A 88 15.49 -16.18 10.42
N ARG A 89 16.31 -15.58 9.53
CA ARG A 89 16.14 -14.19 9.09
C ARG A 89 14.78 -13.98 8.44
N ARG A 90 14.35 -14.90 7.55
CA ARG A 90 13.05 -14.83 6.86
C ARG A 90 11.89 -14.81 7.86
N LEU A 91 11.92 -15.67 8.87
CA LEU A 91 10.86 -15.75 9.87
C LEU A 91 10.90 -14.56 10.83
N ARG A 92 12.07 -14.21 11.35
CA ARG A 92 12.25 -13.15 12.36
C ARG A 92 11.85 -11.77 11.82
N LEU A 93 12.20 -11.47 10.56
CA LEU A 93 11.97 -10.16 9.96
C LEU A 93 10.70 -10.09 9.11
N ASP A 94 9.85 -11.12 9.13
CA ASP A 94 8.63 -11.12 8.31
C ASP A 94 7.71 -9.93 8.61
N ARG A 95 7.63 -9.48 9.85
CA ARG A 95 6.81 -8.33 10.25
C ARG A 95 7.41 -6.96 9.88
N ASN A 96 8.65 -6.91 9.42
CA ASN A 96 9.22 -5.69 8.85
C ASN A 96 8.66 -5.41 7.45
N ARG A 97 8.24 -6.45 6.75
CA ARG A 97 7.85 -6.39 5.34
C ARG A 97 6.83 -5.30 5.08
N ASN A 98 7.04 -4.61 3.96
CA ASN A 98 6.33 -3.41 3.52
C ASN A 98 6.63 -2.12 4.33
N LYS A 99 7.16 -2.22 5.54
CA LYS A 99 7.83 -1.10 6.23
C LYS A 99 9.30 -0.97 5.76
N ILE A 100 9.94 -2.12 5.59
CA ILE A 100 11.23 -2.33 4.95
C ILE A 100 11.01 -3.47 3.94
N THR A 101 11.16 -3.23 2.66
CA THR A 101 11.01 -4.27 1.63
C THR A 101 12.14 -5.30 1.74
N THR A 102 11.97 -6.46 1.11
CA THR A 102 13.03 -7.50 1.12
C THR A 102 14.34 -7.00 0.49
N ALA A 103 14.24 -6.22 -0.59
CA ALA A 103 15.43 -5.64 -1.24
C ALA A 103 16.12 -4.58 -0.36
N GLU A 104 15.37 -3.72 0.30
CA GLU A 104 15.88 -2.74 1.26
C GLU A 104 16.51 -3.43 2.46
N GLN A 105 15.88 -4.50 2.98
CA GLN A 105 16.42 -5.28 4.09
C GLN A 105 17.77 -5.94 3.72
N GLU A 106 17.90 -6.40 2.47
CA GLU A 106 19.16 -6.95 1.96
C GLU A 106 20.23 -5.86 1.82
N GLN A 107 19.89 -4.70 1.29
CA GLN A 107 20.78 -3.55 1.20
C GLN A 107 21.26 -3.09 2.58
N LEU A 108 20.37 -2.93 3.55
CA LEU A 108 20.68 -2.53 4.92
C LEU A 108 21.59 -3.56 5.63
N SER A 109 21.45 -4.85 5.30
CA SER A 109 22.29 -5.91 5.88
C SER A 109 23.75 -5.87 5.44
N GLN A 110 24.13 -4.95 4.56
CA GLN A 110 25.55 -4.76 4.19
C GLN A 110 26.22 -3.67 5.04
N LEU A 111 25.46 -2.89 5.81
CA LEU A 111 26.00 -1.78 6.60
C LEU A 111 26.90 -2.28 7.74
N ARG A 112 28.02 -1.60 7.91
CA ARG A 112 28.98 -1.79 9.00
C ARG A 112 28.96 -0.55 9.87
N ILE A 113 28.45 -0.69 11.08
CA ILE A 113 28.14 0.44 11.96
C ILE A 113 28.99 0.34 13.22
N GLY A 114 29.69 1.44 13.56
CA GLY A 114 30.36 1.62 14.84
C GLY A 114 29.47 2.39 15.83
N ILE A 115 29.46 1.98 17.09
CA ILE A 115 28.75 2.69 18.18
C ILE A 115 29.71 2.87 19.33
N VAL A 116 29.95 4.12 19.74
CA VAL A 116 30.84 4.49 20.86
C VAL A 116 30.03 5.10 21.98
N GLY A 117 30.15 4.52 23.17
CA GLY A 117 29.31 4.88 24.35
C GLY A 117 28.01 4.08 24.37
N LEU A 118 27.88 3.15 25.33
CA LEU A 118 26.80 2.18 25.39
C LEU A 118 25.83 2.40 26.56
N SER A 119 25.84 3.59 27.14
CA SER A 119 24.75 4.02 28.01
C SER A 119 23.48 4.28 27.20
N VAL A 120 23.52 5.21 26.25
CA VAL A 120 22.46 5.48 25.27
C VAL A 120 22.62 4.57 24.04
N GLY A 121 23.83 4.42 23.54
CA GLY A 121 24.14 3.61 22.35
C GLY A 121 23.70 2.14 22.44
N SER A 122 23.50 1.58 23.66
CA SER A 122 22.96 0.24 23.79
C SER A 122 21.52 0.12 23.29
N ALA A 123 20.67 1.16 23.49
CA ALA A 123 19.30 1.19 22.97
C ALA A 123 19.28 1.33 21.45
N ILE A 124 20.24 2.08 20.90
CA ILE A 124 20.42 2.22 19.44
C ILE A 124 20.86 0.88 18.83
N ALA A 125 21.90 0.23 19.39
CA ALA A 125 22.38 -1.07 18.94
C ALA A 125 21.27 -2.13 18.98
N HIS A 126 20.46 -2.12 20.05
CA HIS A 126 19.32 -3.00 20.22
C HIS A 126 18.25 -2.77 19.14
N ALA A 127 17.87 -1.51 18.89
CA ALA A 127 16.89 -1.16 17.85
C ALA A 127 17.35 -1.61 16.45
N ILE A 128 18.62 -1.35 16.09
CA ILE A 128 19.23 -1.80 14.83
C ILE A 128 19.18 -3.32 14.70
N ALA A 129 19.52 -4.07 15.78
CA ALA A 129 19.47 -5.53 15.79
C ALA A 129 18.03 -6.07 15.65
N LEU A 130 17.05 -5.48 16.36
CA LEU A 130 15.64 -5.84 16.22
C LEU A 130 15.15 -5.70 14.78
N GLU A 131 15.48 -4.59 14.13
CA GLU A 131 15.09 -4.32 12.74
C GLU A 131 15.95 -5.06 11.71
N GLY A 132 17.11 -5.62 12.11
CA GLY A 132 18.05 -6.30 11.21
C GLY A 132 18.64 -5.37 10.16
N THR A 133 18.91 -4.11 10.51
CA THR A 133 19.34 -3.03 9.61
C THR A 133 20.85 -2.80 9.60
N ALA A 134 21.63 -3.80 10.01
CA ALA A 134 23.08 -3.82 9.90
C ALA A 134 23.60 -5.22 9.54
N GLY A 135 24.71 -5.30 8.81
CA GLY A 135 25.46 -6.52 8.55
C GLY A 135 26.49 -6.82 9.63
N SER A 136 27.04 -5.78 10.25
CA SER A 136 27.91 -5.90 11.42
C SER A 136 27.84 -4.67 12.32
N LEU A 137 28.06 -4.90 13.61
CA LEU A 137 28.15 -3.86 14.62
C LEU A 137 29.52 -3.93 15.30
N ARG A 138 30.14 -2.78 15.54
CA ARG A 138 31.31 -2.61 16.38
C ARG A 138 30.97 -1.71 17.55
N LEU A 139 31.01 -2.24 18.75
CA LEU A 139 30.51 -1.61 19.98
C LEU A 139 31.68 -1.28 20.91
N ALA A 140 31.81 -0.03 21.36
CA ALA A 140 32.90 0.37 22.23
C ALA A 140 32.37 1.07 23.50
N ASP A 141 32.79 0.53 24.66
CA ASP A 141 32.57 1.14 25.97
C ASP A 141 33.57 0.49 26.96
N PHE A 142 34.22 1.30 27.81
CA PHE A 142 35.14 0.81 28.81
C PHE A 142 34.52 0.59 30.19
N ASP A 143 33.28 1.09 30.41
CA ASP A 143 32.59 0.99 31.68
C ASP A 143 31.93 -0.37 31.90
N ASP A 144 31.86 -0.78 33.15
CA ASP A 144 31.03 -1.88 33.60
C ASP A 144 29.60 -1.38 33.93
N LEU A 145 28.65 -2.29 33.91
CA LEU A 145 27.27 -1.98 34.27
C LEU A 145 27.16 -1.69 35.77
N ASP A 146 26.73 -0.50 36.12
CA ASP A 146 26.40 -0.07 37.50
C ASP A 146 24.89 -0.11 37.75
N LEU A 147 24.51 -0.24 39.04
CA LEU A 147 23.10 -0.26 39.42
C LEU A 147 22.35 1.01 38.97
N SER A 148 23.02 2.16 39.00
CA SER A 148 22.44 3.44 38.56
C SER A 148 22.15 3.50 37.06
N ASN A 149 22.68 2.56 36.26
CA ASN A 149 22.40 2.48 34.83
C ASN A 149 21.07 1.77 34.52
N LEU A 150 20.53 1.00 35.47
CA LEU A 150 19.30 0.22 35.26
C LEU A 150 18.03 1.08 35.08
N ASN A 151 18.10 2.38 35.31
CA ASN A 151 17.02 3.30 35.01
C ASN A 151 16.82 3.53 33.51
N ARG A 152 17.81 3.15 32.66
CA ARG A 152 17.80 3.43 31.22
C ARG A 152 18.40 2.37 30.31
N LEU A 153 19.29 1.49 30.82
CA LEU A 153 19.80 0.37 30.05
C LEU A 153 18.86 -0.83 30.11
N SER A 154 18.70 -1.52 28.98
CA SER A 154 17.95 -2.80 28.89
C SER A 154 18.79 -3.94 29.49
N ALA A 155 19.05 -3.87 30.77
CA ALA A 155 19.86 -4.81 31.55
C ALA A 155 19.12 -5.23 32.82
N THR A 156 19.67 -6.20 33.57
CA THR A 156 19.09 -6.68 34.81
C THR A 156 20.11 -6.64 35.93
N ILE A 157 19.66 -6.78 37.17
CA ILE A 157 20.55 -6.92 38.34
C ILE A 157 21.52 -8.12 38.22
N LEU A 158 21.22 -9.09 37.37
CA LEU A 158 22.07 -10.25 37.13
C LEU A 158 23.26 -9.93 36.20
N ASP A 159 23.26 -8.77 35.58
CA ASP A 159 24.26 -8.30 34.65
C ASP A 159 25.24 -7.29 35.28
N LEU A 160 25.05 -6.95 36.58
CA LEU A 160 25.91 -5.97 37.28
C LEU A 160 27.39 -6.38 37.26
N GLY A 161 28.26 -5.41 36.99
CA GLY A 161 29.69 -5.60 36.85
C GLY A 161 30.13 -6.20 35.52
N VAL A 162 29.23 -6.46 34.58
CA VAL A 162 29.60 -6.86 33.20
C VAL A 162 29.87 -5.59 32.39
N ASN A 163 30.98 -5.61 31.62
CA ASN A 163 31.32 -4.52 30.73
C ASN A 163 30.13 -4.25 29.73
N LYS A 164 29.81 -2.96 29.52
CA LYS A 164 28.64 -2.54 28.73
C LYS A 164 28.72 -3.02 27.26
N ALA A 165 29.92 -3.05 26.64
CA ALA A 165 30.07 -3.54 25.27
C ALA A 165 29.84 -5.06 25.18
N VAL A 166 30.33 -5.83 26.14
CA VAL A 166 30.07 -7.27 26.27
C VAL A 166 28.56 -7.52 26.52
N LEU A 167 27.95 -6.75 27.38
CA LEU A 167 26.53 -6.87 27.69
C LEU A 167 25.67 -6.63 26.42
N ALA A 168 25.92 -5.55 25.70
CA ALA A 168 25.22 -5.24 24.47
C ALA A 168 25.41 -6.34 23.40
N GLN A 169 26.64 -6.85 23.23
CA GLN A 169 26.93 -7.96 22.34
C GLN A 169 26.12 -9.22 22.72
N ARG A 170 26.07 -9.59 24.00
CA ARG A 170 25.29 -10.74 24.49
C ARG A 170 23.80 -10.58 24.22
N ARG A 171 23.24 -9.39 24.48
CA ARG A 171 21.81 -9.08 24.22
C ARG A 171 21.48 -9.17 22.74
N ILE A 172 22.35 -8.68 21.88
CA ILE A 172 22.17 -8.77 20.43
C ILE A 172 22.24 -10.23 19.96
N ALA A 173 23.21 -11.02 20.47
CA ALA A 173 23.32 -12.44 20.14
C ALA A 173 22.08 -13.26 20.57
N GLU A 174 21.38 -12.84 21.64
CA GLU A 174 20.11 -13.44 22.08
C GLU A 174 18.92 -13.06 21.16
N ILE A 175 19.05 -11.98 20.39
CA ILE A 175 18.06 -11.56 19.37
C ILE A 175 18.38 -12.18 18.01
N ASP A 176 19.63 -12.08 17.60
CA ASP A 176 20.15 -12.56 16.32
C ASP A 176 21.57 -13.11 16.48
N PRO A 177 21.72 -14.43 16.67
CA PRO A 177 23.04 -15.05 16.85
C PRO A 177 23.89 -15.04 15.56
N TYR A 178 23.30 -14.71 14.41
CA TYR A 178 23.96 -14.65 13.12
C TYR A 178 24.51 -13.25 12.79
N LEU A 179 24.08 -12.21 13.52
CA LEU A 179 24.61 -10.86 13.38
C LEU A 179 26.03 -10.78 13.96
N ARG A 180 26.99 -10.34 13.15
CA ARG A 180 28.35 -10.14 13.60
C ARG A 180 28.44 -8.91 14.49
N VAL A 181 28.87 -9.09 15.74
CA VAL A 181 29.06 -8.02 16.72
C VAL A 181 30.47 -8.12 17.34
N GLU A 182 31.23 -7.05 17.27
CA GLU A 182 32.53 -6.91 17.90
C GLU A 182 32.40 -6.00 19.14
N ALA A 183 32.83 -6.48 20.32
CA ALA A 183 32.88 -5.72 21.56
C ALA A 183 34.28 -5.20 21.85
N TRP A 184 34.43 -3.88 21.97
CA TRP A 184 35.66 -3.19 22.31
C TRP A 184 35.57 -2.68 23.76
N THR A 185 36.09 -3.47 24.69
CA THR A 185 35.99 -3.21 26.14
C THR A 185 36.95 -2.14 26.65
N CYS A 186 37.92 -1.73 25.82
CA CYS A 186 38.83 -0.63 26.16
C CYS A 186 38.31 0.75 25.78
N GLY A 187 37.12 0.83 25.16
CA GLY A 187 36.61 2.08 24.60
C GLY A 187 37.40 2.54 23.37
N VAL A 188 37.38 3.85 23.10
CA VAL A 188 38.05 4.48 21.97
C VAL A 188 38.92 5.63 22.47
N ASP A 189 40.18 5.64 22.04
CA ASP A 189 41.16 6.68 22.34
C ASP A 189 42.03 6.99 21.10
N GLU A 190 43.08 7.82 21.24
CA GLU A 190 43.98 8.21 20.16
C GLU A 190 44.69 7.02 19.50
N HIS A 191 44.90 5.93 20.22
CA HIS A 191 45.63 4.73 19.77
C HIS A 191 44.68 3.73 19.08
N THR A 192 43.43 3.70 19.46
CA THR A 192 42.46 2.68 19.04
C THR A 192 41.46 3.21 17.97
N ILE A 193 41.27 4.53 17.87
CA ILE A 193 40.26 5.13 16.98
C ILE A 193 40.42 4.73 15.51
N ASP A 194 41.64 4.71 15.02
CA ASP A 194 41.90 4.41 13.62
C ASP A 194 41.51 2.96 13.25
N ALA A 195 41.81 2.03 14.14
CA ALA A 195 41.40 0.63 13.99
C ALA A 195 39.90 0.44 14.24
N PHE A 196 39.31 1.23 15.14
CA PHE A 196 37.88 1.22 15.38
C PHE A 196 37.07 1.68 14.16
N LEU A 197 37.50 2.75 13.48
CA LEU A 197 36.82 3.28 12.30
C LEU A 197 37.07 2.50 11.01
N ASP A 198 38.09 1.61 11.01
CA ASP A 198 38.46 0.90 9.79
C ASP A 198 37.31 0.06 9.24
N GLY A 199 36.98 0.32 7.98
CA GLY A 199 35.92 -0.39 7.26
C GLY A 199 34.50 -0.09 7.71
N LEU A 200 34.23 0.91 8.56
CA LEU A 200 32.88 1.33 8.89
C LEU A 200 32.27 2.23 7.80
N ASP A 201 30.97 2.13 7.62
CA ASP A 201 30.18 2.98 6.74
C ASP A 201 29.59 4.17 7.51
N LEU A 202 29.30 3.98 8.80
CA LEU A 202 28.68 4.95 9.69
C LEU A 202 29.22 4.78 11.12
N VAL A 203 29.43 5.88 11.85
CA VAL A 203 29.71 5.84 13.28
C VAL A 203 28.63 6.63 14.05
N ILE A 204 28.15 6.02 15.15
CA ILE A 204 27.21 6.60 16.09
C ILE A 204 27.99 6.93 17.36
N GLU A 205 27.94 8.20 17.78
CA GLU A 205 28.78 8.71 18.85
C GLU A 205 27.90 9.15 20.03
N GLU A 206 27.92 8.36 21.12
CA GLU A 206 27.12 8.53 22.33
C GLU A 206 28.00 8.60 23.59
N CYS A 207 29.30 8.92 23.45
CA CYS A 207 30.20 8.99 24.58
C CYS A 207 30.05 10.30 25.38
N ASP A 208 30.39 10.28 26.66
CA ASP A 208 30.32 11.47 27.54
C ASP A 208 31.56 12.36 27.42
N SER A 209 32.69 11.80 26.98
CA SER A 209 33.96 12.51 26.89
C SER A 209 33.99 13.48 25.70
N PHE A 210 34.15 14.76 25.98
CA PHE A 210 34.30 15.79 24.95
C PHE A 210 35.48 15.55 24.01
N ASP A 211 36.61 15.10 24.56
CA ASP A 211 37.82 14.83 23.76
C ASP A 211 37.55 13.70 22.76
N VAL A 212 36.91 12.63 23.20
CA VAL A 212 36.54 11.50 22.34
C VAL A 212 35.52 11.93 21.28
N LYS A 213 34.53 12.79 21.62
CA LYS A 213 33.58 13.35 20.65
C LYS A 213 34.29 14.09 19.51
N VAL A 214 35.28 14.91 19.83
CA VAL A 214 36.09 15.64 18.84
C VAL A 214 36.98 14.68 18.07
N LEU A 215 37.64 13.73 18.74
CA LEU A 215 38.52 12.75 18.11
C LEU A 215 37.78 11.89 17.09
N ILE A 216 36.61 11.41 17.41
CA ILE A 216 35.79 10.59 16.50
C ILE A 216 35.46 11.39 15.24
N ARG A 217 34.97 12.64 15.39
CA ARG A 217 34.63 13.50 14.24
C ARG A 217 35.82 13.85 13.38
N ASP A 218 36.94 14.22 13.99
CA ASP A 218 38.18 14.54 13.26
C ASP A 218 38.70 13.35 12.43
N ARG A 219 38.68 12.14 13.00
CA ARG A 219 39.07 10.93 12.28
C ARG A 219 38.07 10.42 11.29
N ALA A 220 36.76 10.52 11.61
CA ALA A 220 35.67 10.15 10.70
C ALA A 220 35.64 11.07 9.47
N ARG A 221 35.80 12.41 9.66
CA ARG A 221 35.90 13.38 8.57
C ARG A 221 37.04 13.05 7.60
N ARG A 222 38.24 12.74 8.11
CA ARG A 222 39.39 12.37 7.28
C ARG A 222 39.20 11.09 6.47
N ARG A 223 38.26 10.23 6.90
CA ARG A 223 37.92 8.97 6.23
C ARG A 223 36.65 9.07 5.38
N GLY A 224 35.94 10.20 5.40
CA GLY A 224 34.65 10.34 4.76
C GLY A 224 33.57 9.43 5.35
N ILE A 225 33.58 9.22 6.69
CA ILE A 225 32.60 8.41 7.40
C ILE A 225 31.57 9.36 8.02
N ALA A 226 30.29 9.10 7.80
CA ALA A 226 29.22 9.86 8.42
C ALA A 226 29.18 9.63 9.95
N VAL A 227 28.83 10.69 10.70
CA VAL A 227 28.65 10.65 12.16
C VAL A 227 27.22 10.99 12.50
N VAL A 228 26.61 10.20 13.40
CA VAL A 228 25.31 10.46 14.01
C VAL A 228 25.49 10.51 15.52
N MET A 229 24.83 11.47 16.16
CA MET A 229 24.79 11.62 17.62
C MET A 229 23.35 11.88 18.05
N GLU A 230 23.00 11.38 19.22
CA GLU A 230 21.72 11.70 19.89
C GLU A 230 21.99 12.28 21.27
N THR A 231 21.11 13.11 21.77
CA THR A 231 21.10 13.52 23.17
C THR A 231 19.72 13.36 23.73
N SER A 232 19.62 12.74 24.91
CA SER A 232 18.36 12.35 25.54
C SER A 232 17.44 13.54 25.91
N ASP A 233 17.98 14.76 26.11
CA ASP A 233 17.14 15.91 26.40
C ASP A 233 16.46 16.44 25.15
N ARG A 234 15.12 16.31 25.09
CA ARG A 234 14.28 16.68 23.96
C ARG A 234 14.66 16.01 22.63
N GLY A 235 15.30 14.84 22.70
CA GLY A 235 15.60 13.99 21.53
C GLY A 235 16.36 14.71 20.42
N LEU A 236 17.46 15.41 20.73
CA LEU A 236 18.28 16.06 19.72
C LEU A 236 19.04 15.03 18.88
N ILE A 237 18.76 14.96 17.58
CA ILE A 237 19.53 14.20 16.60
C ILE A 237 20.46 15.16 15.87
N ASP A 238 21.73 14.77 15.76
CA ASP A 238 22.78 15.48 15.07
C ASP A 238 23.39 14.56 14.00
N VAL A 239 23.45 15.01 12.76
CA VAL A 239 23.96 14.25 11.61
C VAL A 239 25.05 15.05 10.89
N GLU A 240 26.23 14.49 10.77
CA GLU A 240 27.36 15.07 10.05
C GLU A 240 27.77 14.13 8.90
N ARG A 241 27.47 14.48 7.68
CA ARG A 241 27.67 13.69 6.45
C ARG A 241 29.03 14.01 5.83
N TYR A 242 30.12 13.61 6.50
CA TYR A 242 31.49 13.77 5.99
C TYR A 242 31.77 12.93 4.74
N ASP A 243 30.96 11.91 4.50
CA ASP A 243 30.95 11.14 3.25
C ASP A 243 30.47 11.95 2.03
N LEU A 244 29.66 12.98 2.24
CA LEU A 244 29.18 13.89 1.19
C LEU A 244 29.91 15.23 1.17
N ASP A 245 30.39 15.71 2.32
CA ASP A 245 31.08 16.98 2.51
C ASP A 245 32.27 16.82 3.45
N PRO A 246 33.44 16.37 2.91
CA PRO A 246 34.65 16.15 3.71
C PRO A 246 35.24 17.41 4.35
N ASP A 247 34.94 18.59 3.83
CA ASP A 247 35.45 19.87 4.32
C ASP A 247 34.55 20.48 5.40
N ARG A 248 33.44 19.83 5.71
CA ARG A 248 32.48 20.30 6.72
C ARG A 248 33.17 20.49 8.07
N PRO A 249 33.01 21.66 8.74
CA PRO A 249 33.57 21.87 10.08
C PRO A 249 32.90 20.95 11.10
N LEU A 250 33.69 20.47 12.08
CA LEU A 250 33.21 19.62 13.18
C LEU A 250 32.08 20.31 13.93
N PHE A 251 31.08 19.52 14.36
CA PHE A 251 29.88 20.05 15.02
C PHE A 251 29.21 21.19 14.26
N HIS A 252 29.17 21.12 12.93
CA HIS A 252 28.60 22.16 12.06
C HIS A 252 29.25 23.55 12.20
N GLY A 253 30.45 23.63 12.79
CA GLY A 253 31.12 24.89 13.08
C GLY A 253 30.67 25.60 14.37
N LEU A 254 29.79 24.96 15.18
CA LEU A 254 29.32 25.51 16.45
C LEU A 254 30.42 25.81 17.46
N LEU A 255 31.56 25.13 17.32
CA LEU A 255 32.71 25.24 18.20
C LEU A 255 33.86 26.09 17.63
N GLY A 256 33.71 26.62 16.40
CA GLY A 256 34.79 27.24 15.64
C GLY A 256 35.75 26.19 15.05
N ASP A 257 36.98 26.66 14.72
CA ASP A 257 38.05 25.76 14.26
C ASP A 257 38.59 24.96 15.44
N ILE A 258 38.06 23.74 15.64
CA ILE A 258 38.43 22.81 16.68
C ILE A 258 38.87 21.49 16.08
N ASP A 259 39.94 20.93 16.65
CA ASP A 259 40.43 19.57 16.35
C ASP A 259 40.83 18.83 17.63
N SER A 260 41.18 17.56 17.52
CA SER A 260 41.58 16.74 18.68
C SER A 260 42.79 17.30 19.41
N ALA A 261 43.70 17.97 18.75
CA ALA A 261 44.90 18.55 19.37
C ALA A 261 44.56 19.79 20.21
N SER A 262 43.60 20.62 19.77
CA SER A 262 43.18 21.86 20.44
C SER A 262 42.42 21.61 21.75
N VAL A 263 41.81 20.43 21.92
CA VAL A 263 41.09 20.08 23.17
C VAL A 263 41.89 19.24 24.13
N ALA A 264 43.02 18.71 23.69
CA ALA A 264 43.89 17.91 24.55
C ALA A 264 44.38 18.75 25.75
N GLY A 265 44.18 18.23 26.95
CA GLY A 265 44.63 18.88 28.17
C GLY A 265 43.73 19.96 28.75
N LEU A 266 42.57 20.29 28.12
CA LEU A 266 41.59 21.19 28.73
C LEU A 266 41.01 20.58 30.01
N SER A 267 40.91 21.40 31.06
CA SER A 267 40.22 21.03 32.29
C SER A 267 38.70 20.86 32.05
N VAL A 268 38.03 20.15 32.98
CA VAL A 268 36.56 19.99 32.94
C VAL A 268 35.83 21.33 32.86
N ARG A 269 36.32 22.34 33.60
CA ARG A 269 35.72 23.68 33.59
C ARG A 269 35.84 24.39 32.22
N GLU A 270 36.96 24.18 31.53
CA GLU A 270 37.19 24.76 30.22
C GLU A 270 36.36 24.07 29.13
N LYS A 271 35.93 22.83 29.36
CA LYS A 271 35.08 22.06 28.43
C LYS A 271 33.59 22.40 28.54
N ILE A 272 33.12 22.93 29.68
CA ILE A 272 31.68 23.27 29.89
C ILE A 272 31.10 24.18 28.79
N PRO A 273 31.74 25.29 28.36
CA PRO A 273 31.19 26.11 27.30
C PRO A 273 30.99 25.39 25.97
N PHE A 274 31.88 24.45 25.62
CA PHE A 274 31.77 23.63 24.42
C PHE A 274 30.60 22.65 24.52
N GLY A 275 30.47 21.97 25.67
CA GLY A 275 29.31 21.08 25.92
C GLY A 275 27.98 21.81 25.79
N LEU A 276 27.85 23.02 26.35
CA LEU A 276 26.63 23.82 26.25
C LEU A 276 26.34 24.27 24.82
N ARG A 277 27.35 24.50 23.98
CA ARG A 277 27.14 24.79 22.55
C ARG A 277 26.70 23.55 21.76
N ILE A 278 27.29 22.38 22.06
CA ILE A 278 26.86 21.12 21.44
C ILE A 278 25.39 20.82 21.79
N LEU A 279 25.02 21.00 23.06
CA LEU A 279 23.67 20.72 23.54
C LEU A 279 22.67 21.83 23.17
N GLU A 280 23.11 22.95 22.60
CA GLU A 280 22.29 24.16 22.38
C GLU A 280 21.61 24.61 23.68
N GLY A 281 22.40 25.11 24.64
CA GLY A 281 21.95 25.39 26.00
C GLY A 281 20.64 26.19 26.12
N SER A 282 20.36 27.09 25.16
CA SER A 282 19.08 27.82 25.09
C SER A 282 17.88 26.97 24.69
N ALA A 283 18.09 25.79 24.09
CA ALA A 283 17.06 24.87 23.63
C ALA A 283 16.90 23.65 24.57
N LEU A 284 17.66 23.58 25.65
CA LEU A 284 17.47 22.55 26.69
C LEU A 284 16.08 22.70 27.35
N SER A 285 15.53 21.59 27.80
CA SER A 285 14.35 21.65 28.67
C SER A 285 14.65 22.45 29.92
N SER A 286 13.66 23.13 30.48
CA SER A 286 13.84 23.94 31.68
C SER A 286 14.40 23.12 32.87
N ARG A 287 14.00 21.83 32.93
CA ARG A 287 14.48 20.91 33.98
C ARG A 287 15.95 20.53 33.75
N MET A 288 16.33 20.24 32.52
CA MET A 288 17.73 19.94 32.20
C MET A 288 18.61 21.16 32.41
N ALA A 289 18.20 22.35 31.93
CA ALA A 289 18.94 23.58 32.10
C ALA A 289 19.17 23.91 33.61
N ALA A 290 18.16 23.72 34.47
CA ALA A 290 18.31 23.85 35.90
C ALA A 290 19.27 22.77 36.47
N SER A 291 19.13 21.52 36.05
CA SER A 291 19.97 20.40 36.49
C SER A 291 21.43 20.59 36.16
N VAL A 292 21.74 21.20 35.02
CA VAL A 292 23.13 21.55 34.61
C VAL A 292 23.84 22.37 35.68
N LEU A 293 23.12 23.28 36.34
CA LEU A 293 23.67 24.14 37.39
C LEU A 293 23.92 23.36 38.68
N ASP A 294 23.22 22.25 38.90
CA ASP A 294 23.25 21.47 40.15
C ASP A 294 24.18 20.23 40.04
N VAL A 295 24.69 19.88 38.87
CA VAL A 295 25.62 18.76 38.70
C VAL A 295 26.92 19.02 39.44
N GLY A 296 27.33 18.07 40.27
CA GLY A 296 28.50 18.15 41.13
C GLY A 296 28.26 18.88 42.46
N THR A 297 27.03 19.39 42.69
CA THR A 297 26.65 20.05 43.98
C THR A 297 25.43 19.36 44.61
N ALA A 298 24.29 19.41 43.97
CA ALA A 298 23.04 18.79 44.41
C ALA A 298 22.71 17.51 43.63
N LEU A 299 23.26 17.34 42.44
CA LEU A 299 23.12 16.17 41.60
C LEU A 299 24.50 15.52 41.34
N SER A 300 24.57 14.19 41.45
CA SER A 300 25.81 13.44 41.18
C SER A 300 26.17 13.41 39.71
N THR A 301 25.17 13.40 38.81
CA THR A 301 25.35 13.28 37.35
C THR A 301 24.12 13.86 36.63
N TRP A 302 24.23 13.89 35.31
CA TRP A 302 23.15 14.33 34.41
C TRP A 302 21.89 13.48 34.56
N PRO A 303 20.69 14.09 34.64
CA PRO A 303 19.43 13.36 34.62
C PRO A 303 19.21 12.69 33.24
N GLN A 304 18.82 11.43 33.26
CA GLN A 304 18.46 10.66 32.08
C GLN A 304 17.25 9.78 32.41
N LEU A 305 16.30 9.71 31.49
CA LEU A 305 15.13 8.85 31.62
C LEU A 305 15.20 7.72 30.58
N GLY A 306 14.78 6.51 30.97
CA GLY A 306 14.72 5.37 30.06
C GLY A 306 13.85 5.61 28.82
N GLY A 307 12.74 6.37 28.99
CA GLY A 307 11.89 6.75 27.85
C GLY A 307 12.60 7.60 26.80
N ASP A 308 13.42 8.56 27.23
CA ASP A 308 14.18 9.44 26.34
C ASP A 308 15.26 8.65 25.58
N VAL A 309 15.95 7.75 26.30
CA VAL A 309 16.98 6.86 25.69
C VAL A 309 16.37 5.90 24.66
N LEU A 310 15.16 5.36 24.93
CA LEU A 310 14.47 4.51 23.96
C LEU A 310 14.00 5.30 22.73
N LEU A 311 13.54 6.54 22.90
CA LEU A 311 13.19 7.44 21.81
C LEU A 311 14.42 7.74 20.94
N GLY A 312 15.56 8.05 21.57
CA GLY A 312 16.85 8.23 20.88
C GLY A 312 17.23 7.00 20.07
N GLY A 313 17.11 5.82 20.67
CA GLY A 313 17.34 4.55 19.99
C GLY A 313 16.51 4.37 18.72
N ALA A 314 15.21 4.65 18.81
CA ALA A 314 14.29 4.56 17.67
C ALA A 314 14.59 5.63 16.60
N SER A 315 14.93 6.85 17.03
CA SER A 315 15.21 7.98 16.13
C SER A 315 16.50 7.76 15.33
N VAL A 316 17.56 7.30 15.99
CA VAL A 316 18.83 6.97 15.32
C VAL A 316 18.67 5.76 14.40
N ALA A 317 17.92 4.72 14.79
CA ALA A 317 17.61 3.60 13.89
C ALA A 317 16.88 4.07 12.63
N ALA A 318 15.99 5.07 12.72
CA ALA A 318 15.38 5.69 11.55
C ALA A 318 16.38 6.45 10.67
N ALA A 319 17.35 7.16 11.26
CA ALA A 319 18.43 7.81 10.52
C ALA A 319 19.33 6.78 9.81
N VAL A 320 19.67 5.66 10.49
CA VAL A 320 20.44 4.55 9.91
C VAL A 320 19.72 3.96 8.68
N ARG A 321 18.41 3.74 8.75
CA ARG A 321 17.64 3.27 7.57
C ARG A 321 17.75 4.24 6.39
N ARG A 322 17.52 5.53 6.63
CA ARG A 322 17.65 6.56 5.57
C ARG A 322 19.06 6.59 4.98
N PHE A 323 20.09 6.53 5.84
CA PHE A 323 21.47 6.48 5.40
C PHE A 323 21.73 5.27 4.51
N GLY A 324 21.38 4.08 4.97
CA GLY A 324 21.65 2.81 4.26
C GLY A 324 20.84 2.65 2.97
N LEU A 325 19.67 3.26 2.87
CA LEU A 325 18.84 3.24 1.67
C LEU A 325 19.16 4.38 0.69
N GLY A 326 20.06 5.28 1.04
CA GLY A 326 20.34 6.46 0.21
C GLY A 326 19.19 7.46 0.16
N GLU A 327 18.29 7.41 1.12
CA GLU A 327 17.22 8.39 1.27
C GLU A 327 17.77 9.76 1.74
N PRO A 328 17.04 10.85 1.52
CA PRO A 328 17.47 12.16 1.97
C PRO A 328 17.75 12.21 3.48
N LEU A 329 19.02 12.34 3.84
CA LEU A 329 19.51 12.55 5.19
C LEU A 329 20.65 13.58 5.13
N PRO A 330 20.34 14.90 5.09
CA PRO A 330 21.36 15.93 5.03
C PRO A 330 22.07 16.08 6.37
N SER A 331 23.26 16.69 6.36
CA SER A 331 23.88 17.16 7.60
C SER A 331 22.99 18.22 8.25
N GLY A 332 22.83 18.14 9.57
CA GLY A 332 22.00 19.08 10.33
C GLY A 332 21.52 18.49 11.63
N ARG A 333 20.66 19.24 12.29
CA ARG A 333 20.17 18.93 13.64
C ARG A 333 18.66 19.06 13.71
N VAL A 334 18.03 18.20 14.49
CA VAL A 334 16.58 18.23 14.72
C VAL A 334 16.27 17.71 16.13
N ARG A 335 15.26 18.27 16.78
CA ARG A 335 14.72 17.75 18.04
C ARG A 335 13.42 16.99 17.78
N ILE A 336 13.30 15.83 18.43
CA ILE A 336 12.12 14.98 18.41
C ILE A 336 11.56 14.94 19.84
N ASP A 337 10.86 16.02 20.21
CA ASP A 337 10.34 16.20 21.56
C ASP A 337 8.94 15.64 21.70
N ILE A 338 8.79 14.56 22.48
CA ILE A 338 7.47 13.95 22.75
C ILE A 338 6.57 14.92 23.51
N GLY A 339 7.13 15.72 24.43
CA GLY A 339 6.37 16.70 25.21
C GLY A 339 5.67 17.72 24.32
N ASP A 340 6.42 18.34 23.40
CA ASP A 340 5.88 19.29 22.42
C ASP A 340 4.77 18.67 21.54
N HIS A 341 4.86 17.36 21.23
CA HIS A 341 3.83 16.68 20.47
C HIS A 341 2.59 16.35 21.31
N LEU A 342 2.77 15.96 22.59
CA LEU A 342 1.66 15.72 23.49
C LEU A 342 0.88 16.99 23.81
N ASP A 343 1.56 18.15 23.86
CA ASP A 343 0.90 19.45 24.02
C ASP A 343 0.02 19.85 22.83
N GLN A 344 0.19 19.19 21.70
CA GLN A 344 -0.58 19.39 20.47
C GLN A 344 -1.80 18.44 20.34
N LEU A 345 -2.09 17.63 21.34
CA LEU A 345 -3.27 16.75 21.31
C LEU A 345 -4.54 17.55 21.04
N ARG A 346 -5.36 17.03 20.14
CA ARG A 346 -6.67 17.58 19.76
C ARG A 346 -7.68 16.47 19.78
N GLU A 347 -8.94 16.83 20.03
CA GLU A 347 -10.04 15.89 19.84
C GLU A 347 -10.04 15.38 18.40
N PRO A 348 -10.22 14.07 18.17
CA PRO A 348 -10.32 13.53 16.84
C PRO A 348 -11.52 14.13 16.13
N HIS A 349 -11.36 14.47 14.85
CA HIS A 349 -12.51 14.75 14.00
C HIS A 349 -13.30 13.44 13.86
N LEU A 350 -14.43 13.37 14.57
CA LEU A 350 -15.35 12.26 14.38
C LEU A 350 -15.81 12.30 12.92
N PRO A 351 -15.77 11.19 12.18
CA PRO A 351 -16.48 11.10 10.91
C PRO A 351 -17.92 11.53 11.20
N ARG A 352 -18.47 12.48 10.46
CA ARG A 352 -19.91 12.77 10.54
C ARG A 352 -20.59 11.43 10.43
N ASP A 353 -21.33 11.06 11.46
CA ASP A 353 -21.88 9.74 11.71
C ASP A 353 -22.35 9.02 10.43
N SER A 354 -21.46 8.24 9.82
CA SER A 354 -21.87 7.16 8.92
C SER A 354 -22.41 5.96 9.71
N THR A 355 -22.38 6.02 11.06
CA THR A 355 -22.82 4.97 11.97
C THR A 355 -23.99 5.36 12.88
N SER A 356 -24.49 6.62 12.84
CA SER A 356 -25.72 6.95 13.50
C SER A 356 -26.88 6.37 12.68
N SER A 357 -27.33 5.27 13.18
CA SER A 357 -28.52 4.50 12.77
C SER A 357 -28.45 3.84 11.40
N ALA A 358 -28.08 2.59 11.38
CA ALA A 358 -28.59 1.63 10.38
C ALA A 358 -30.15 1.60 10.32
N ALA A 359 -30.81 2.45 11.12
CA ALA A 359 -32.26 2.61 11.17
C ALA A 359 -32.75 3.93 10.53
N ASP A 360 -31.87 4.91 10.22
CA ASP A 360 -32.28 6.21 9.69
C ASP A 360 -31.50 6.67 8.45
N HIS A 361 -30.62 5.84 7.88
CA HIS A 361 -30.30 5.89 6.47
C HIS A 361 -31.43 5.19 5.66
N THR A 362 -32.65 5.59 5.88
CA THR A 362 -33.48 5.82 4.70
C THR A 362 -32.59 6.70 3.83
N VAL A 363 -31.88 6.07 2.85
CA VAL A 363 -31.53 6.71 1.61
C VAL A 363 -32.58 7.79 1.45
N ARG A 364 -32.21 9.10 1.39
CA ARG A 364 -33.05 10.09 0.78
C ARG A 364 -33.20 9.67 -0.68
N THR A 365 -33.85 8.58 -0.90
CA THR A 365 -34.71 8.33 -1.99
C THR A 365 -35.93 9.25 -1.72
N ASP A 366 -35.77 10.55 -1.90
CA ASP A 366 -36.70 11.19 -2.78
C ASP A 366 -36.52 10.39 -4.07
N ALA A 367 -37.16 9.22 -4.14
CA ALA A 367 -37.28 8.45 -5.36
C ALA A 367 -37.88 9.47 -6.33
N LEU A 368 -37.01 10.03 -7.19
CA LEU A 368 -37.42 10.86 -8.29
C LEU A 368 -38.51 10.02 -8.94
N ASP A 369 -39.74 10.40 -8.81
CA ASP A 369 -40.82 9.68 -9.46
C ASP A 369 -40.65 9.91 -10.98
N VAL A 370 -39.69 9.08 -11.51
CA VAL A 370 -39.27 9.13 -12.91
C VAL A 370 -40.47 9.04 -13.83
N ARG A 371 -41.50 8.31 -13.38
CA ARG A 371 -42.75 8.16 -14.12
C ARG A 371 -43.53 9.48 -14.16
N SER A 372 -43.75 10.12 -13.01
CA SER A 372 -44.40 11.44 -12.96
C SER A 372 -43.66 12.48 -13.79
N LEU A 373 -42.33 12.51 -13.73
CA LEU A 373 -41.54 13.43 -14.55
C LEU A 373 -41.79 13.19 -16.05
N TYR A 374 -41.73 11.92 -16.49
CA TYR A 374 -42.00 11.56 -17.88
C TYR A 374 -43.43 11.98 -18.32
N ASP A 375 -44.41 11.72 -17.48
CA ASP A 375 -45.84 12.01 -17.81
C ASP A 375 -46.12 13.52 -17.91
N THR A 376 -45.32 14.38 -17.26
CA THR A 376 -45.43 15.85 -17.35
C THR A 376 -44.75 16.46 -18.58
N CYS A 377 -43.93 15.71 -19.31
CA CYS A 377 -43.21 16.18 -20.50
C CYS A 377 -44.16 16.35 -21.71
N THR A 378 -43.87 17.31 -22.58
CA THR A 378 -44.42 17.32 -23.96
C THR A 378 -43.96 16.07 -24.70
N ASP A 379 -44.57 15.75 -25.86
CA ASP A 379 -44.23 14.53 -26.58
C ASP A 379 -42.76 14.49 -27.01
N THR A 380 -42.19 15.58 -27.51
CA THR A 380 -40.79 15.68 -27.92
C THR A 380 -39.84 15.69 -26.71
N ASP A 381 -40.23 16.40 -25.62
CA ASP A 381 -39.45 16.41 -24.39
C ASP A 381 -39.42 15.04 -23.69
N ALA A 382 -40.50 14.27 -23.77
CA ALA A 382 -40.57 12.91 -23.26
C ALA A 382 -39.56 11.98 -23.98
N VAL A 383 -39.33 12.18 -25.27
CA VAL A 383 -38.32 11.45 -26.07
C VAL A 383 -36.93 11.83 -25.62
N ALA A 384 -36.64 13.12 -25.45
CA ALA A 384 -35.32 13.58 -24.96
C ALA A 384 -35.10 13.12 -23.51
N PHE A 385 -36.09 13.20 -22.64
CA PHE A 385 -36.01 12.70 -21.26
C PHE A 385 -35.71 11.20 -21.21
N ALA A 386 -36.37 10.37 -22.02
CA ALA A 386 -36.16 8.95 -22.09
C ALA A 386 -34.69 8.62 -22.51
N ALA A 387 -34.14 9.35 -23.48
CA ALA A 387 -32.74 9.22 -23.89
C ALA A 387 -31.77 9.43 -22.71
N THR A 388 -32.05 10.42 -21.82
CA THR A 388 -31.20 10.68 -20.64
C THR A 388 -31.20 9.54 -19.63
N ARG A 389 -32.21 8.65 -19.66
CA ARG A 389 -32.31 7.51 -18.72
C ARG A 389 -31.40 6.34 -19.08
N ALA A 390 -30.72 6.37 -20.23
CA ALA A 390 -29.79 5.32 -20.66
C ALA A 390 -28.65 5.09 -19.70
N PRO A 391 -28.07 3.87 -19.65
CA PRO A 391 -26.86 3.59 -18.92
C PRO A 391 -25.64 4.18 -19.61
N SER A 392 -24.60 4.51 -18.83
CA SER A 392 -23.28 4.87 -19.35
C SER A 392 -22.18 4.49 -18.37
N GLY A 393 -20.97 4.26 -18.87
CA GLY A 393 -19.79 4.02 -18.03
C GLY A 393 -19.63 5.16 -17.01
N GLY A 394 -19.39 4.83 -15.73
CA GLY A 394 -19.25 5.83 -14.67
C GLY A 394 -20.46 6.81 -14.53
N ASN A 395 -21.61 6.53 -15.17
CA ASN A 395 -22.72 7.49 -15.29
C ASN A 395 -22.28 8.84 -15.91
N ALA A 396 -21.32 8.81 -16.82
CA ALA A 396 -20.75 10.00 -17.46
C ALA A 396 -21.75 10.74 -18.36
N GLN A 397 -22.77 10.02 -18.89
CA GLN A 397 -23.78 10.56 -19.81
C GLN A 397 -23.12 11.24 -21.01
N PRO A 398 -22.36 10.48 -21.83
CA PRO A 398 -21.50 11.02 -22.87
C PRO A 398 -22.25 11.35 -24.16
N TRP A 399 -23.35 12.06 -24.03
CA TRP A 399 -24.21 12.43 -25.17
C TRP A 399 -24.59 13.89 -25.15
N ILE A 400 -24.79 14.42 -26.36
CA ILE A 400 -25.46 15.66 -26.65
C ILE A 400 -26.83 15.28 -27.28
N ILE A 401 -27.90 15.80 -26.72
CA ILE A 401 -29.28 15.54 -27.15
C ILE A 401 -29.85 16.83 -27.70
N ASP A 402 -30.01 16.89 -29.01
CA ASP A 402 -30.68 18.01 -29.69
C ASP A 402 -32.07 17.56 -30.13
N VAL A 403 -33.10 18.25 -29.65
CA VAL A 403 -34.52 17.96 -29.99
C VAL A 403 -35.20 19.20 -30.53
N ASP A 404 -35.92 19.03 -31.65
CA ASP A 404 -36.80 20.04 -32.21
C ASP A 404 -38.20 19.44 -32.51
N THR A 405 -39.07 20.16 -33.12
CA THR A 405 -40.45 19.69 -33.44
C THR A 405 -40.51 18.62 -34.51
N THR A 406 -39.38 18.34 -35.21
CA THR A 406 -39.33 17.43 -36.36
C THR A 406 -38.47 16.19 -36.09
N ARG A 407 -37.56 16.25 -35.15
CA ARG A 407 -36.59 15.16 -34.90
C ARG A 407 -35.89 15.29 -33.57
N LEU A 408 -35.31 14.16 -33.14
CA LEU A 408 -34.26 14.06 -32.12
C LEU A 408 -32.96 13.73 -32.81
N THR A 409 -31.86 14.37 -32.41
CA THR A 409 -30.47 14.02 -32.83
C THR A 409 -29.62 13.73 -31.62
N LEU A 410 -28.91 12.59 -31.65
CA LEU A 410 -28.00 12.15 -30.62
C LEU A 410 -26.60 12.10 -31.21
N ARG A 411 -25.61 12.61 -30.47
CA ARG A 411 -24.19 12.53 -30.80
C ARG A 411 -23.36 12.45 -29.53
N ILE A 412 -22.13 11.92 -29.60
CA ILE A 412 -21.27 11.84 -28.42
C ILE A 412 -20.72 13.22 -28.03
N ASP A 413 -20.52 13.39 -26.72
CA ASP A 413 -19.75 14.47 -26.13
C ASP A 413 -18.37 13.90 -25.75
N GLU A 414 -17.40 14.09 -26.61
CA GLU A 414 -16.03 13.56 -26.44
C GLU A 414 -15.37 14.06 -25.14
N THR A 415 -15.81 15.20 -24.59
CA THR A 415 -15.26 15.76 -23.33
C THR A 415 -15.61 14.93 -22.10
N ARG A 416 -16.58 14.01 -22.23
CA ARG A 416 -17.06 13.13 -21.15
C ARG A 416 -16.57 11.69 -21.28
N SER A 417 -15.54 11.46 -22.07
CA SER A 417 -14.88 10.18 -22.25
C SER A 417 -13.77 9.99 -21.21
N SER A 418 -13.31 8.76 -21.05
CA SER A 418 -12.21 8.37 -20.19
C SER A 418 -11.17 7.54 -20.95
N THR A 419 -10.00 7.31 -20.35
CA THR A 419 -8.94 6.49 -20.97
C THR A 419 -9.39 5.07 -21.33
N VAL A 420 -10.29 4.47 -20.53
CA VAL A 420 -10.80 3.11 -20.81
C VAL A 420 -11.81 3.07 -21.97
N ASP A 421 -12.33 4.22 -22.37
CA ASP A 421 -13.25 4.37 -23.49
C ASP A 421 -12.51 4.53 -24.82
N ILE A 422 -11.76 3.48 -25.20
CA ILE A 422 -10.91 3.46 -26.39
C ILE A 422 -11.72 3.83 -27.63
N GLU A 423 -11.30 4.87 -28.36
CA GLU A 423 -11.95 5.38 -29.59
C GLU A 423 -13.44 5.69 -29.37
N HIS A 424 -13.83 6.09 -28.14
CA HIS A 424 -15.20 6.41 -27.74
C HIS A 424 -16.21 5.26 -27.92
N ARG A 425 -15.74 4.00 -27.96
CA ARG A 425 -16.60 2.83 -28.20
C ARG A 425 -17.62 2.64 -27.09
N GLY A 426 -17.25 2.82 -25.83
CA GLY A 426 -18.16 2.78 -24.69
C GLY A 426 -19.18 3.91 -24.72
N SER A 427 -18.78 5.11 -25.15
CA SER A 427 -19.68 6.25 -25.38
C SER A 427 -20.66 5.98 -26.52
N LEU A 428 -20.24 5.32 -27.61
CA LEU A 428 -21.12 4.92 -28.69
C LEU A 428 -22.12 3.84 -28.25
N VAL A 429 -21.72 2.90 -27.41
CA VAL A 429 -22.62 1.92 -26.80
C VAL A 429 -23.67 2.62 -25.94
N ALA A 430 -23.28 3.59 -25.10
CA ALA A 430 -24.20 4.37 -24.30
C ALA A 430 -25.16 5.20 -25.16
N LEU A 431 -24.69 5.75 -26.28
CA LEU A 431 -25.52 6.46 -27.25
C LEU A 431 -26.56 5.53 -27.89
N GLY A 432 -26.19 4.27 -28.16
CA GLY A 432 -27.12 3.25 -28.66
C GLY A 432 -28.24 2.94 -27.67
N ALA A 433 -27.91 2.81 -26.40
CA ALA A 433 -28.91 2.67 -25.33
C ALA A 433 -29.84 3.89 -25.25
N ALA A 434 -29.28 5.10 -25.38
CA ALA A 434 -30.06 6.34 -25.41
C ALA A 434 -31.02 6.40 -26.62
N LEU A 435 -30.55 5.95 -27.77
CA LEU A 435 -31.38 5.83 -28.98
C LEU A 435 -32.54 4.86 -28.77
N HIS A 436 -32.28 3.68 -28.17
CA HIS A 436 -33.34 2.70 -27.89
C HIS A 436 -34.40 3.26 -26.96
N ASN A 437 -34.00 3.90 -25.87
CA ASN A 437 -34.93 4.55 -24.92
C ASN A 437 -35.75 5.67 -25.57
N ALA A 438 -35.12 6.48 -26.43
CA ALA A 438 -35.82 7.52 -27.18
C ALA A 438 -36.86 6.93 -28.14
N ARG A 439 -36.57 5.81 -28.81
CA ARG A 439 -37.51 5.10 -29.67
C ARG A 439 -38.72 4.56 -28.91
N ILE A 440 -38.50 3.99 -27.72
CA ILE A 440 -39.57 3.54 -26.83
C ILE A 440 -40.53 4.71 -26.51
N ALA A 441 -39.99 5.86 -26.12
CA ALA A 441 -40.82 7.03 -25.80
C ALA A 441 -41.51 7.60 -27.01
N ALA A 442 -40.87 7.69 -28.18
CA ALA A 442 -41.47 8.15 -29.42
C ALA A 442 -42.62 7.22 -29.86
N ALA A 443 -42.45 5.90 -29.75
CA ALA A 443 -43.51 4.93 -30.01
C ALA A 443 -44.70 5.10 -29.03
N HIS A 444 -44.42 5.26 -27.75
CA HIS A 444 -45.46 5.46 -26.72
C HIS A 444 -46.25 6.77 -26.90
N ARG A 445 -45.59 7.83 -27.38
CA ARG A 445 -46.20 9.12 -27.69
C ARG A 445 -46.82 9.19 -29.10
N ASN A 446 -46.77 8.09 -29.88
CA ASN A 446 -47.28 7.99 -31.27
C ASN A 446 -46.60 8.97 -32.25
N ILE A 447 -45.33 9.29 -32.04
CA ILE A 447 -44.53 10.18 -32.92
C ILE A 447 -43.28 9.49 -33.49
N LEU A 448 -43.21 8.17 -33.48
CA LEU A 448 -42.06 7.40 -34.00
C LEU A 448 -42.04 7.40 -35.53
N GLY A 449 -41.10 8.12 -36.12
CA GLY A 449 -40.74 8.04 -37.54
C GLY A 449 -39.52 7.23 -37.86
N ALA A 450 -38.83 7.53 -38.95
CA ALA A 450 -37.64 6.85 -39.36
C ALA A 450 -36.47 7.05 -38.39
N THR A 451 -35.75 5.97 -38.09
CA THR A 451 -34.55 6.00 -37.28
C THR A 451 -33.34 5.79 -38.16
N GLU A 452 -32.34 6.65 -38.07
CA GLU A 452 -31.08 6.59 -38.86
C GLU A 452 -29.87 6.60 -37.95
N VAL A 453 -28.88 5.79 -38.27
CA VAL A 453 -27.54 5.76 -37.60
C VAL A 453 -26.49 5.98 -38.68
N SER A 454 -25.79 7.08 -38.58
CA SER A 454 -24.76 7.49 -39.55
C SER A 454 -23.39 6.86 -39.23
N PHE A 455 -22.49 6.83 -40.21
CA PHE A 455 -21.12 6.34 -40.05
C PHE A 455 -20.28 7.21 -39.12
N ASP A 456 -20.62 8.49 -38.97
CA ASP A 456 -19.95 9.45 -38.10
C ASP A 456 -20.35 9.32 -36.62
N GLY A 457 -21.16 8.33 -36.24
CA GLY A 457 -21.63 8.14 -34.87
C GLY A 457 -22.80 9.04 -34.47
N THR A 458 -23.50 9.65 -35.44
CA THR A 458 -24.71 10.41 -35.18
C THR A 458 -25.94 9.51 -35.34
N ALA A 459 -26.87 9.55 -34.37
CA ALA A 459 -28.17 8.86 -34.47
C ALA A 459 -29.31 9.86 -34.49
N ARG A 460 -30.37 9.59 -35.30
CA ARG A 460 -31.51 10.48 -35.48
C ARG A 460 -32.80 9.70 -35.45
N ILE A 461 -33.86 10.29 -34.87
CA ILE A 461 -35.24 9.84 -34.96
C ILE A 461 -36.06 10.98 -35.57
N ALA A 462 -36.60 10.77 -36.78
CA ALA A 462 -37.57 11.73 -37.31
C ALA A 462 -38.91 11.59 -36.56
N PHE A 463 -39.58 12.69 -36.28
CA PHE A 463 -40.90 12.67 -35.70
C PHE A 463 -41.97 12.67 -36.81
N ALA A 464 -42.84 11.66 -36.77
CA ALA A 464 -43.97 11.51 -37.66
C ALA A 464 -45.09 10.78 -36.93
N THR A 465 -46.32 10.92 -37.36
CA THR A 465 -47.42 10.15 -36.78
C THR A 465 -47.17 8.65 -37.03
N GLY A 466 -46.82 7.92 -35.95
CA GLY A 466 -46.51 6.49 -36.00
C GLY A 466 -46.21 5.92 -34.63
N THR A 467 -46.43 4.63 -34.49
CA THR A 467 -46.14 3.88 -33.25
C THR A 467 -45.68 2.47 -33.60
N ASP A 468 -44.95 1.87 -32.68
CA ASP A 468 -44.66 0.45 -32.61
C ASP A 468 -45.19 -0.06 -31.26
N PRO A 469 -46.27 -0.85 -31.25
CA PRO A 469 -46.90 -1.30 -29.99
C PRO A 469 -45.99 -2.18 -29.13
N GLN A 470 -45.10 -2.96 -29.75
CA GLN A 470 -44.17 -3.81 -29.01
C GLN A 470 -43.07 -2.97 -28.33
N LEU A 471 -42.57 -1.98 -29.03
CA LEU A 471 -41.62 -1.04 -28.50
C LEU A 471 -42.24 -0.14 -27.42
N ALA A 472 -43.45 0.39 -27.65
CA ALA A 472 -44.17 1.22 -26.69
C ALA A 472 -44.45 0.47 -25.36
N ALA A 473 -44.68 -0.83 -25.41
CA ALA A 473 -44.92 -1.68 -24.24
C ALA A 473 -43.70 -1.80 -23.32
N GLN A 474 -42.49 -1.49 -23.79
CA GLN A 474 -41.27 -1.51 -23.00
C GLN A 474 -41.11 -0.32 -22.05
N LEU A 475 -41.94 0.75 -22.18
CA LEU A 475 -41.79 1.99 -21.40
C LEU A 475 -41.70 1.76 -19.87
N PRO A 476 -42.59 0.96 -19.23
CA PRO A 476 -42.48 0.73 -17.79
C PRO A 476 -41.14 0.08 -17.39
N GLY A 477 -40.66 -0.88 -18.17
CA GLY A 477 -39.36 -1.54 -17.98
C GLY A 477 -38.21 -0.55 -18.12
N MET A 478 -38.25 0.31 -19.13
CA MET A 478 -37.24 1.33 -19.38
C MET A 478 -37.17 2.36 -18.25
N LEU A 479 -38.28 2.86 -17.75
CA LEU A 479 -38.33 3.83 -16.64
C LEU A 479 -37.84 3.24 -15.32
N ASN A 480 -38.03 1.92 -15.10
CA ASN A 480 -37.64 1.20 -13.91
C ASN A 480 -36.24 0.54 -14.04
N ARG A 481 -35.61 0.62 -15.21
CA ARG A 481 -34.28 0.00 -15.42
C ARG A 481 -33.27 0.59 -14.49
N GLY A 482 -32.57 -0.28 -13.73
CA GLY A 482 -31.54 0.09 -12.79
C GLY A 482 -30.32 -0.82 -12.88
N THR A 483 -29.19 -0.33 -12.43
CA THR A 483 -27.94 -1.10 -12.28
C THR A 483 -27.86 -1.67 -10.87
N HIS A 484 -27.85 -3.00 -10.74
CA HIS A 484 -27.78 -3.65 -9.46
C HIS A 484 -26.36 -4.19 -9.21
N ARG A 485 -25.63 -3.60 -8.28
CA ARG A 485 -24.23 -3.98 -7.98
C ARG A 485 -24.08 -4.94 -6.80
N GLY A 486 -25.15 -5.22 -6.07
CA GLY A 486 -25.15 -6.09 -4.88
C GLY A 486 -24.91 -7.56 -5.15
N ALA A 487 -24.95 -8.35 -4.08
CA ALA A 487 -24.84 -9.79 -4.12
C ALA A 487 -26.17 -10.47 -4.49
N PRO A 488 -26.14 -11.68 -5.11
CA PRO A 488 -27.33 -12.49 -5.28
C PRO A 488 -27.84 -13.03 -3.94
N GLU A 489 -29.14 -13.28 -3.84
CA GLU A 489 -29.78 -13.87 -2.66
C GLU A 489 -30.10 -15.37 -2.85
N THR A 490 -29.97 -15.88 -4.07
CA THR A 490 -30.25 -17.28 -4.41
C THR A 490 -28.99 -17.99 -4.87
N ASP A 491 -28.95 -19.31 -4.62
CA ASP A 491 -27.89 -20.17 -5.13
C ASP A 491 -27.87 -20.10 -6.68
N PRO A 492 -26.76 -19.73 -7.30
CA PRO A 492 -26.63 -19.65 -8.75
C PRO A 492 -26.99 -20.94 -9.48
N ALA A 493 -26.68 -22.11 -8.89
CA ALA A 493 -26.91 -23.41 -9.51
C ALA A 493 -28.38 -23.85 -9.55
N SER A 494 -29.27 -23.20 -8.79
CA SER A 494 -30.67 -23.61 -8.65
C SER A 494 -31.64 -22.89 -9.61
N THR A 495 -31.14 -21.98 -10.45
CA THR A 495 -31.99 -21.11 -11.28
C THR A 495 -32.17 -21.70 -12.68
N ASN A 496 -33.41 -21.89 -13.11
CA ASN A 496 -33.73 -22.20 -14.52
C ASN A 496 -33.60 -20.93 -15.37
N LEU A 497 -32.78 -20.97 -16.42
CA LEU A 497 -32.46 -19.83 -17.29
C LEU A 497 -33.10 -19.93 -18.68
N ALA A 498 -34.06 -20.85 -18.88
CA ALA A 498 -34.67 -21.09 -20.20
C ALA A 498 -35.29 -19.83 -20.82
N ASP A 499 -36.03 -19.06 -20.03
CA ASP A 499 -36.65 -17.78 -20.45
C ASP A 499 -35.61 -16.75 -20.87
N LEU A 500 -34.44 -16.74 -20.23
CA LEU A 500 -33.33 -15.85 -20.57
C LEU A 500 -32.61 -16.30 -21.84
N THR A 501 -32.49 -17.60 -22.04
CA THR A 501 -31.92 -18.21 -23.25
C THR A 501 -32.81 -17.94 -24.45
N ASP A 502 -34.13 -18.10 -24.30
CA ASP A 502 -35.13 -17.80 -25.34
C ASP A 502 -35.10 -16.29 -25.69
N LEU A 503 -35.03 -15.43 -24.70
CA LEU A 503 -34.92 -13.97 -24.87
C LEU A 503 -33.65 -13.61 -25.66
N ALA A 504 -32.50 -14.14 -25.26
CA ALA A 504 -31.21 -13.88 -25.92
C ALA A 504 -31.24 -14.33 -27.40
N ALA A 505 -31.80 -15.50 -27.66
CA ALA A 505 -31.96 -16.04 -29.02
C ALA A 505 -32.93 -15.17 -29.85
N GLY A 506 -34.06 -14.77 -29.28
CA GLY A 506 -35.09 -13.96 -29.96
C GLY A 506 -34.65 -12.56 -30.35
N LEU A 507 -33.77 -11.93 -29.55
CA LEU A 507 -33.21 -10.60 -29.82
C LEU A 507 -31.97 -10.61 -30.71
N SER A 508 -31.29 -11.73 -30.83
CA SER A 508 -30.08 -11.88 -31.67
C SER A 508 -30.38 -11.76 -33.15
N THR A 509 -29.49 -11.09 -33.88
CA THR A 509 -29.54 -10.94 -35.34
C THR A 509 -28.30 -11.57 -35.99
N GLU A 510 -28.19 -11.49 -37.31
CA GLU A 510 -26.99 -11.96 -38.03
C GLU A 510 -25.73 -11.15 -37.68
N THR A 511 -25.89 -9.85 -37.35
CA THR A 511 -24.78 -8.93 -37.10
C THR A 511 -24.58 -8.58 -35.62
N HIS A 512 -25.54 -8.82 -34.76
CA HIS A 512 -25.47 -8.54 -33.34
C HIS A 512 -26.07 -9.71 -32.53
N ARG A 513 -25.31 -10.27 -31.62
CA ARG A 513 -25.69 -11.48 -30.88
C ARG A 513 -25.54 -11.32 -29.39
N ILE A 514 -26.33 -12.10 -28.65
CA ILE A 514 -26.24 -12.22 -27.21
C ILE A 514 -25.88 -13.66 -26.89
N HIS A 515 -24.70 -13.86 -26.30
CA HIS A 515 -24.21 -15.14 -25.84
C HIS A 515 -24.41 -15.24 -24.32
N LEU A 516 -25.11 -16.29 -23.86
CA LEU A 516 -25.23 -16.57 -22.45
C LEU A 516 -24.18 -17.60 -22.07
N ILE A 517 -23.40 -17.29 -21.04
CA ILE A 517 -22.41 -18.17 -20.41
C ILE A 517 -23.01 -18.61 -19.07
N GLU A 518 -23.34 -19.90 -18.99
CA GLU A 518 -23.96 -20.54 -17.82
C GLU A 518 -23.01 -21.55 -17.18
N ASP A 519 -21.99 -21.98 -17.93
CA ASP A 519 -20.97 -22.91 -17.45
C ASP A 519 -20.15 -22.33 -16.32
N ARG A 520 -20.14 -23.01 -15.16
CA ARG A 520 -19.51 -22.51 -13.93
C ARG A 520 -18.01 -22.31 -14.07
N ASP A 521 -17.33 -23.26 -14.71
CA ASP A 521 -15.87 -23.19 -14.90
C ASP A 521 -15.50 -21.99 -15.76
N THR A 522 -16.30 -21.70 -16.79
CA THR A 522 -16.10 -20.51 -17.65
C THR A 522 -16.39 -19.21 -16.89
N ILE A 523 -17.45 -19.18 -16.06
CA ILE A 523 -17.76 -18.01 -15.21
C ILE A 523 -16.62 -17.76 -14.21
N ASP A 524 -16.09 -18.80 -13.58
CA ASP A 524 -14.99 -18.66 -12.62
C ASP A 524 -13.71 -18.14 -13.28
N ARG A 525 -13.39 -18.63 -14.47
CA ARG A 525 -12.27 -18.13 -15.27
C ARG A 525 -12.48 -16.68 -15.71
N LEU A 526 -13.69 -16.30 -16.12
CA LEU A 526 -14.05 -14.92 -16.42
C LEU A 526 -13.89 -14.01 -15.19
N ALA A 527 -14.32 -14.49 -14.02
CA ALA A 527 -14.16 -13.77 -12.77
C ALA A 527 -12.68 -13.50 -12.45
N GLU A 528 -11.83 -14.51 -12.60
CA GLU A 528 -10.39 -14.37 -12.44
C GLU A 528 -9.77 -13.38 -13.43
N THR A 529 -10.15 -13.49 -14.72
CA THR A 529 -9.63 -12.64 -15.78
C THR A 529 -10.07 -11.17 -15.60
N ILE A 530 -11.36 -10.93 -15.40
CA ILE A 530 -11.93 -9.58 -15.27
C ILE A 530 -11.39 -8.90 -13.99
N SER A 531 -11.35 -9.62 -12.87
CA SER A 531 -10.82 -9.07 -11.62
C SER A 531 -9.33 -8.74 -11.68
N ALA A 532 -8.55 -9.50 -12.49
CA ALA A 532 -7.16 -9.17 -12.73
C ALA A 532 -7.01 -7.85 -13.52
N THR A 533 -7.93 -7.56 -14.46
CA THR A 533 -7.92 -6.27 -15.16
C THR A 533 -8.27 -5.11 -14.24
N ASP A 534 -9.15 -5.32 -13.24
CA ASP A 534 -9.46 -4.31 -12.23
C ASP A 534 -8.25 -3.98 -11.38
N ARG A 535 -7.47 -5.00 -10.97
CA ARG A 535 -6.20 -4.77 -10.27
C ARG A 535 -5.26 -3.87 -11.08
N ILE A 536 -5.13 -4.10 -12.39
CA ILE A 536 -4.32 -3.24 -13.27
C ILE A 536 -4.88 -1.81 -13.29
N ARG A 537 -6.20 -1.64 -13.34
CA ARG A 537 -6.87 -0.34 -13.30
C ARG A 537 -6.55 0.43 -12.03
N PHE A 538 -6.60 -0.22 -10.87
CA PHE A 538 -6.23 0.37 -9.57
C PHE A 538 -4.75 0.77 -9.51
N LEU A 539 -3.85 -0.08 -10.02
CA LEU A 539 -2.41 0.11 -9.91
C LEU A 539 -1.81 1.02 -11.01
N THR A 540 -2.60 1.44 -11.99
CA THR A 540 -2.19 2.40 -13.03
C THR A 540 -2.67 3.79 -12.63
N ASP A 541 -1.78 4.69 -12.24
CA ASP A 541 -2.06 5.99 -11.62
C ASP A 541 -3.12 6.83 -12.36
N ARG A 542 -3.04 6.92 -13.69
CA ARG A 542 -4.04 7.65 -14.48
C ARG A 542 -5.42 7.00 -14.39
N LEU A 543 -5.51 5.69 -14.57
CA LEU A 543 -6.76 4.93 -14.54
C LEU A 543 -7.38 4.95 -13.14
N HIS A 544 -6.54 4.88 -12.11
CA HIS A 544 -6.97 5.01 -10.73
C HIS A 544 -7.62 6.37 -10.47
N ARG A 545 -6.96 7.46 -10.86
CA ARG A 545 -7.53 8.82 -10.70
C ARG A 545 -8.86 9.00 -11.43
N GLU A 546 -8.97 8.51 -12.66
CA GLU A 546 -10.21 8.55 -13.42
C GLU A 546 -11.33 7.76 -12.73
N MET A 547 -11.03 6.54 -12.28
CA MET A 547 -11.99 5.68 -11.56
C MET A 547 -12.47 6.32 -10.25
N ILE A 548 -11.58 6.91 -9.47
CA ILE A 548 -11.96 7.61 -8.23
C ILE A 548 -12.80 8.86 -8.54
N ALA A 549 -12.52 9.55 -9.65
CA ALA A 549 -13.30 10.70 -10.09
C ALA A 549 -14.72 10.32 -10.57
N GLU A 550 -14.96 9.06 -10.93
CA GLU A 550 -16.31 8.55 -11.22
C GLU A 550 -17.18 8.41 -9.95
N LEU A 551 -16.57 8.27 -8.76
CA LEU A 551 -17.29 8.05 -7.51
C LEU A 551 -17.86 9.37 -6.94
N ARG A 552 -19.04 9.27 -6.34
CA ARG A 552 -19.70 10.37 -5.64
C ARG A 552 -19.86 10.01 -4.16
N TRP A 553 -19.25 10.80 -3.35
CA TRP A 553 -19.27 10.68 -1.89
C TRP A 553 -20.45 11.48 -1.33
N PRO A 554 -20.88 11.26 -0.08
CA PRO A 554 -22.02 11.98 0.50
C PRO A 554 -21.87 13.50 0.52
N ASP A 555 -20.63 14.00 0.48
CA ASP A 555 -20.28 15.43 0.44
C ASP A 555 -19.99 15.97 -0.97
N SER A 556 -20.18 15.15 -2.02
CA SER A 556 -19.97 15.57 -3.40
C SER A 556 -21.03 16.61 -3.83
N ASN A 557 -20.57 17.66 -4.52
CA ASN A 557 -21.43 18.74 -5.00
C ASN A 557 -22.27 18.35 -6.25
N ASP A 558 -21.74 17.47 -7.11
CA ASP A 558 -22.44 16.96 -8.30
C ASP A 558 -22.85 15.50 -8.04
N LEU A 559 -24.15 15.27 -7.91
CA LEU A 559 -24.76 13.96 -7.78
C LEU A 559 -25.48 13.50 -9.05
N ASP A 560 -25.60 14.35 -10.06
CA ASP A 560 -26.28 14.04 -11.31
C ASP A 560 -25.41 13.27 -12.31
N THR A 561 -24.11 13.20 -12.04
CA THR A 561 -23.16 12.36 -12.75
C THR A 561 -22.41 11.44 -11.76
N GLY A 562 -21.66 10.49 -12.28
CA GLY A 562 -20.88 9.57 -11.45
C GLY A 562 -21.72 8.49 -10.75
N ILE A 563 -21.08 7.73 -9.88
CA ILE A 563 -21.66 6.60 -9.15
C ILE A 563 -21.64 6.93 -7.66
N GLU A 564 -22.79 7.03 -7.04
CA GLU A 564 -22.89 7.22 -5.60
C GLU A 564 -22.29 6.00 -4.88
N VAL A 565 -21.37 6.21 -3.94
CA VAL A 565 -20.71 5.12 -3.21
C VAL A 565 -21.70 4.25 -2.45
N THR A 566 -22.81 4.80 -2.00
CA THR A 566 -23.91 4.07 -1.36
C THR A 566 -24.63 3.11 -2.32
N SER A 567 -24.53 3.33 -3.64
CA SER A 567 -25.11 2.46 -4.68
C SER A 567 -24.18 1.32 -5.14
N LEU A 568 -22.97 1.22 -4.57
CA LEU A 568 -22.04 0.16 -4.92
C LEU A 568 -22.46 -1.22 -4.40
N GLY A 569 -23.42 -1.27 -3.46
CA GLY A 569 -23.84 -2.51 -2.82
C GLY A 569 -22.76 -3.11 -1.89
N THR A 570 -21.83 -2.28 -1.45
CA THR A 570 -20.71 -2.65 -0.58
C THR A 570 -21.13 -2.50 0.88
N PRO A 571 -20.87 -3.50 1.76
CA PRO A 571 -21.17 -3.38 3.19
C PRO A 571 -20.49 -2.15 3.82
N ALA A 572 -21.12 -1.55 4.83
CA ALA A 572 -20.60 -0.35 5.50
C ALA A 572 -19.16 -0.51 6.04
N ALA A 573 -18.80 -1.70 6.53
CA ALA A 573 -17.45 -2.00 6.99
C ALA A 573 -16.41 -1.95 5.86
N GLU A 574 -16.80 -2.27 4.64
CA GLU A 574 -15.90 -2.26 3.47
C GLU A 574 -15.80 -0.86 2.84
N LEU A 575 -16.78 0.03 3.08
CA LEU A 575 -16.68 1.44 2.67
C LEU A 575 -15.48 2.14 3.30
N VAL A 576 -15.06 1.75 4.51
CA VAL A 576 -13.84 2.25 5.15
C VAL A 576 -12.59 1.83 4.36
N VAL A 577 -12.59 0.64 3.77
CA VAL A 577 -11.50 0.18 2.89
C VAL A 577 -11.44 1.02 1.61
N LEU A 578 -12.60 1.43 1.09
CA LEU A 578 -12.66 2.29 -0.10
C LEU A 578 -11.98 3.65 0.13
N GLU A 579 -11.96 4.17 1.37
CA GLU A 579 -11.19 5.37 1.73
C GLU A 579 -9.67 5.18 1.57
N LEU A 580 -9.16 3.97 1.86
CA LEU A 580 -7.75 3.65 1.61
C LEU A 580 -7.48 3.52 0.10
N LEU A 581 -8.43 2.95 -0.64
CA LEU A 581 -8.31 2.77 -2.08
C LEU A 581 -8.36 4.10 -2.85
N ARG A 582 -8.90 5.18 -2.27
CA ARG A 582 -8.82 6.55 -2.84
C ARG A 582 -7.40 7.11 -2.87
N ARG A 583 -6.51 6.63 -2.02
CA ARG A 583 -5.19 7.21 -1.79
C ARG A 583 -4.20 6.81 -2.88
N PRO A 584 -3.70 7.76 -3.71
CA PRO A 584 -2.73 7.45 -4.76
C PRO A 584 -1.40 6.92 -4.20
N ASP A 585 -0.97 7.41 -3.04
CA ASP A 585 0.24 6.95 -2.37
C ASP A 585 0.15 5.48 -1.95
N VAL A 586 -1.02 5.02 -1.49
CA VAL A 586 -1.26 3.61 -1.17
C VAL A 586 -1.18 2.76 -2.44
N MET A 587 -1.79 3.20 -3.55
CA MET A 587 -1.71 2.50 -4.83
C MET A 587 -0.29 2.44 -5.37
N THR A 588 0.49 3.51 -5.21
CA THR A 588 1.91 3.56 -5.60
C THR A 588 2.71 2.50 -4.85
N HIS A 589 2.52 2.36 -3.55
CA HIS A 589 3.19 1.31 -2.76
C HIS A 589 2.77 -0.10 -3.19
N LEU A 590 1.45 -0.36 -3.36
CA LEU A 590 0.97 -1.66 -3.83
C LEU A 590 1.53 -2.03 -5.22
N ASN A 591 1.67 -1.04 -6.09
CA ASN A 591 2.29 -1.21 -7.41
C ASN A 591 3.78 -1.54 -7.29
N HIS A 592 4.53 -0.77 -6.49
CA HIS A 592 5.96 -0.99 -6.28
C HIS A 592 6.26 -2.37 -5.68
N TRP A 593 5.45 -2.82 -4.72
CA TRP A 593 5.57 -4.14 -4.11
C TRP A 593 5.05 -5.28 -4.98
N ASN A 594 4.46 -4.99 -6.12
CA ASN A 594 3.76 -5.94 -7.00
C ASN A 594 2.72 -6.80 -6.26
N THR A 595 1.97 -6.17 -5.37
CA THR A 595 0.93 -6.79 -4.53
C THR A 595 -0.47 -6.33 -4.96
N GLY A 596 -1.41 -6.20 -4.05
CA GLY A 596 -2.77 -5.72 -4.34
C GLY A 596 -3.72 -6.81 -4.85
N GLN A 597 -3.51 -8.09 -4.49
CA GLN A 597 -4.45 -9.16 -4.86
C GLN A 597 -5.84 -8.94 -4.25
N VAL A 598 -5.93 -8.27 -3.10
CA VAL A 598 -7.20 -7.89 -2.47
C VAL A 598 -8.09 -7.02 -3.37
N LEU A 599 -7.50 -6.26 -4.30
CA LEU A 599 -8.21 -5.41 -5.26
C LEU A 599 -9.09 -6.20 -6.25
N ARG A 600 -8.89 -7.52 -6.33
CA ARG A 600 -9.63 -8.45 -7.19
C ARG A 600 -10.86 -9.04 -6.49
N SER A 601 -10.83 -9.13 -5.16
CA SER A 601 -11.72 -9.97 -4.37
C SER A 601 -13.20 -9.67 -4.58
N GLU A 602 -13.58 -8.40 -4.67
CA GLU A 602 -14.97 -7.99 -4.84
C GLU A 602 -15.51 -8.38 -6.23
N THR A 603 -14.77 -8.10 -7.28
CA THR A 603 -15.15 -8.46 -8.66
C THR A 603 -15.20 -9.97 -8.84
N THR A 604 -14.21 -10.71 -8.31
CA THR A 604 -14.23 -12.18 -8.32
C THR A 604 -15.48 -12.71 -7.62
N SER A 605 -15.75 -12.29 -6.39
CA SER A 605 -16.90 -12.74 -5.61
C SER A 605 -18.24 -12.46 -6.31
N ARG A 606 -18.40 -11.27 -6.89
CA ARG A 606 -19.62 -10.87 -7.60
C ARG A 606 -19.85 -11.69 -8.85
N LEU A 607 -18.83 -11.93 -9.67
CA LEU A 607 -18.96 -12.70 -10.90
C LEU A 607 -19.19 -14.19 -10.62
N THR A 608 -18.45 -14.79 -9.70
CA THR A 608 -18.62 -16.19 -9.31
C THR A 608 -20.02 -16.47 -8.76
N ALA A 609 -20.62 -15.52 -8.05
CA ALA A 609 -21.97 -15.63 -7.52
C ALA A 609 -23.09 -15.36 -8.56
N SER A 610 -22.77 -15.09 -9.84
CA SER A 610 -23.77 -14.80 -10.87
C SER A 610 -24.50 -16.06 -11.36
N ASN A 611 -25.76 -15.91 -11.77
CA ASN A 611 -26.52 -17.00 -12.40
C ASN A 611 -26.05 -17.22 -13.85
N ALA A 612 -25.77 -16.14 -14.59
CA ALA A 612 -25.21 -16.16 -15.94
C ALA A 612 -24.41 -14.89 -16.24
N ILE A 613 -23.57 -14.97 -17.26
CA ILE A 613 -22.94 -13.81 -17.87
C ILE A 613 -23.44 -13.71 -19.32
N ALA A 614 -24.01 -12.55 -19.69
CA ALA A 614 -24.36 -12.28 -21.08
C ALA A 614 -23.29 -11.43 -21.75
N VAL A 615 -22.84 -11.86 -22.92
CA VAL A 615 -21.90 -11.12 -23.76
C VAL A 615 -22.65 -10.67 -25.01
N VAL A 616 -22.82 -9.36 -25.17
CA VAL A 616 -23.36 -8.76 -26.39
C VAL A 616 -22.22 -8.56 -27.36
N THR A 617 -22.31 -9.13 -28.55
CA THR A 617 -21.29 -9.05 -29.61
C THR A 617 -21.84 -8.44 -30.87
N GLN A 618 -20.93 -7.94 -31.72
CA GLN A 618 -21.27 -7.34 -33.00
C GLN A 618 -20.30 -7.74 -34.10
N THR A 619 -20.76 -7.75 -35.33
CA THR A 619 -19.92 -7.89 -36.52
C THR A 619 -19.54 -6.51 -37.03
N GLY A 620 -18.24 -6.21 -37.07
CA GLY A 620 -17.72 -4.92 -37.50
C GLY A 620 -17.35 -4.01 -36.30
N THR A 621 -16.65 -2.93 -36.58
CA THR A 621 -16.06 -2.01 -35.62
C THR A 621 -16.38 -0.53 -35.88
N SER A 622 -17.34 -0.28 -36.79
CA SER A 622 -17.76 1.11 -37.05
C SER A 622 -18.56 1.72 -35.91
N ALA A 623 -18.61 3.04 -35.81
CA ALA A 623 -19.42 3.75 -34.82
C ALA A 623 -20.89 3.29 -34.87
N GLY A 624 -21.45 3.06 -36.08
CA GLY A 624 -22.80 2.56 -36.23
C GLY A 624 -23.01 1.15 -35.67
N ASP A 625 -22.01 0.28 -35.71
CA ASP A 625 -22.09 -1.07 -35.15
C ASP A 625 -22.17 -0.99 -33.61
N TYR A 626 -21.32 -0.18 -32.96
CA TYR A 626 -21.37 0.03 -31.51
C TYR A 626 -22.70 0.67 -31.05
N ILE A 627 -23.25 1.61 -31.82
CA ILE A 627 -24.59 2.21 -31.52
C ILE A 627 -25.68 1.13 -31.60
N ARG A 628 -25.70 0.31 -32.65
CA ARG A 628 -26.69 -0.78 -32.76
C ARG A 628 -26.52 -1.84 -31.68
N GLY A 629 -25.26 -2.20 -31.36
CA GLY A 629 -24.96 -3.13 -30.28
C GLY A 629 -25.39 -2.58 -28.91
N GLY A 630 -25.21 -1.29 -28.66
CA GLY A 630 -25.68 -0.61 -27.44
C GLY A 630 -27.19 -0.57 -27.33
N ALA A 631 -27.91 -0.38 -28.45
CA ALA A 631 -29.36 -0.47 -28.48
C ALA A 631 -29.87 -1.88 -28.15
N LEU A 632 -29.24 -2.93 -28.71
CA LEU A 632 -29.53 -4.32 -28.39
C LEU A 632 -29.24 -4.63 -26.90
N ALA A 633 -28.13 -4.15 -26.36
CA ALA A 633 -27.78 -4.35 -24.95
C ALA A 633 -28.84 -3.74 -24.01
N GLU A 634 -29.33 -2.55 -24.29
CA GLU A 634 -30.38 -1.89 -23.50
C GLU A 634 -31.71 -2.63 -23.62
N GLU A 635 -32.11 -3.05 -24.80
CA GLU A 635 -33.32 -3.84 -25.03
C GLU A 635 -33.29 -5.17 -24.26
N PHE A 636 -32.19 -5.88 -24.35
CA PHE A 636 -31.98 -7.10 -23.59
C PHE A 636 -32.02 -6.85 -22.07
N TRP A 637 -31.41 -5.78 -21.60
CA TRP A 637 -31.42 -5.41 -20.17
C TRP A 637 -32.83 -5.12 -19.65
N ILE A 638 -33.62 -4.33 -20.38
CA ILE A 638 -35.01 -4.00 -20.03
C ILE A 638 -35.86 -5.28 -19.90
N HIS A 639 -35.76 -6.17 -20.89
CA HIS A 639 -36.49 -7.44 -20.87
C HIS A 639 -36.02 -8.39 -19.78
N THR A 640 -34.71 -8.50 -19.56
CA THR A 640 -34.09 -9.33 -18.50
C THR A 640 -34.61 -8.91 -17.12
N GLN A 641 -34.69 -7.60 -16.84
CA GLN A 641 -35.29 -7.10 -15.60
C GLN A 641 -36.80 -7.38 -15.51
N SER A 642 -37.50 -7.33 -16.61
CA SER A 642 -38.95 -7.67 -16.65
C SER A 642 -39.21 -9.16 -16.35
N LEU A 643 -38.21 -10.04 -16.60
CA LEU A 643 -38.22 -11.47 -16.19
C LEU A 643 -37.84 -11.68 -14.71
N GLY A 644 -37.55 -10.61 -13.96
CA GLY A 644 -37.24 -10.65 -12.52
C GLY A 644 -35.76 -10.91 -12.25
N TYR A 645 -34.87 -10.70 -13.21
CA TYR A 645 -33.43 -10.74 -12.99
C TYR A 645 -32.87 -9.34 -12.72
N SER A 646 -31.79 -9.29 -11.98
CA SER A 646 -30.97 -8.08 -11.80
C SER A 646 -29.78 -8.11 -12.74
N VAL A 647 -29.40 -6.94 -13.25
CA VAL A 647 -28.35 -6.79 -14.25
C VAL A 647 -27.29 -5.79 -13.79
N HIS A 648 -26.03 -6.15 -14.01
CA HIS A 648 -24.88 -5.29 -13.74
C HIS A 648 -23.91 -5.33 -14.93
N PRO A 649 -23.67 -4.21 -15.62
CA PRO A 649 -22.70 -4.15 -16.69
C PRO A 649 -21.27 -4.25 -16.15
N MET A 650 -20.46 -5.10 -16.78
CA MET A 650 -19.05 -5.27 -16.48
C MET A 650 -18.23 -4.71 -17.65
N THR A 651 -17.30 -3.83 -17.32
CA THR A 651 -16.42 -3.20 -18.33
C THR A 651 -14.96 -3.46 -17.95
N PRO A 652 -14.47 -4.71 -18.19
CA PRO A 652 -13.06 -5.03 -17.99
C PRO A 652 -12.17 -4.09 -18.79
N LEU A 653 -11.01 -3.77 -18.27
CA LEU A 653 -10.11 -2.75 -18.81
C LEU A 653 -9.87 -2.85 -20.33
N PRO A 654 -9.63 -4.07 -20.94
CA PRO A 654 -9.38 -4.18 -22.37
C PRO A 654 -10.66 -4.40 -23.23
N LEU A 655 -11.88 -4.22 -22.66
CA LEU A 655 -13.13 -4.57 -23.37
C LEU A 655 -13.23 -3.91 -24.76
N TYR A 656 -12.86 -2.66 -24.84
CA TYR A 656 -12.97 -1.88 -26.09
C TYR A 656 -11.70 -1.87 -26.93
N ALA A 657 -10.67 -2.67 -26.58
CA ALA A 657 -9.50 -2.85 -27.42
C ALA A 657 -9.81 -3.84 -28.56
N THR A 658 -9.47 -3.48 -29.79
CA THR A 658 -9.56 -4.34 -30.98
C THR A 658 -8.18 -4.61 -31.61
N ALA A 659 -7.12 -4.02 -31.07
CA ALA A 659 -5.75 -4.23 -31.49
C ALA A 659 -4.78 -4.07 -30.30
N GLU A 660 -3.71 -4.84 -30.28
CA GLU A 660 -2.74 -4.88 -29.19
C GLU A 660 -2.13 -3.51 -28.87
N HIS A 661 -1.86 -2.67 -29.89
CA HIS A 661 -1.29 -1.36 -29.66
C HIS A 661 -2.16 -0.43 -28.80
N GLN A 662 -3.49 -0.65 -28.77
CA GLN A 662 -4.42 0.11 -27.95
C GLN A 662 -4.28 -0.23 -26.47
N LEU A 663 -3.79 -1.43 -26.13
CA LEU A 663 -3.53 -1.82 -24.75
C LEU A 663 -2.41 -0.98 -24.10
N ARG A 664 -1.41 -0.56 -24.88
CA ARG A 664 -0.34 0.34 -24.42
C ARG A 664 -0.87 1.69 -23.97
N HIS A 665 -1.97 2.13 -24.53
CA HIS A 665 -2.66 3.35 -24.10
C HIS A 665 -3.28 3.20 -22.72
N LEU A 666 -3.68 1.98 -22.34
CA LEU A 666 -4.24 1.70 -21.01
C LEU A 666 -3.15 1.60 -19.94
N SER A 667 -2.11 0.81 -20.16
CA SER A 667 -0.99 0.67 -19.24
C SER A 667 0.27 0.23 -19.97
N THR A 668 1.34 1.03 -19.92
CA THR A 668 2.64 0.67 -20.49
C THR A 668 3.39 -0.32 -19.61
N ASP A 669 3.33 -0.14 -18.30
CA ASP A 669 4.13 -0.89 -17.32
C ASP A 669 3.63 -2.34 -17.15
N ARG A 670 2.37 -2.61 -17.52
CA ARG A 670 1.72 -3.92 -17.39
C ARG A 670 1.19 -4.46 -18.72
N ILE A 671 1.84 -4.08 -19.80
CA ILE A 671 1.38 -4.44 -21.16
C ILE A 671 1.33 -5.95 -21.37
N ASP A 672 2.32 -6.71 -20.91
CA ASP A 672 2.39 -8.16 -21.10
C ASP A 672 1.27 -8.88 -20.31
N GLU A 673 1.04 -8.47 -19.05
CA GLU A 673 -0.06 -8.96 -18.21
C GLU A 673 -1.41 -8.64 -18.87
N LEU A 674 -1.59 -7.41 -19.32
CA LEU A 674 -2.83 -6.96 -19.95
C LEU A 674 -3.09 -7.65 -21.27
N THR A 675 -2.07 -7.90 -22.09
CA THR A 675 -2.18 -8.64 -23.36
C THR A 675 -2.61 -10.10 -23.12
N THR A 676 -2.05 -10.73 -22.09
CA THR A 676 -2.44 -12.08 -21.69
C THR A 676 -3.91 -12.14 -21.29
N LEU A 677 -4.35 -11.22 -20.41
CA LEU A 677 -5.74 -11.14 -19.95
C LEU A 677 -6.72 -10.80 -21.09
N TRP A 678 -6.33 -9.94 -22.01
CA TRP A 678 -7.14 -9.61 -23.17
C TRP A 678 -7.37 -10.82 -24.11
N ASN A 679 -6.34 -11.62 -24.35
CA ASN A 679 -6.46 -12.84 -25.15
C ASN A 679 -7.32 -13.89 -24.44
N GLU A 680 -7.17 -14.03 -23.12
CA GLU A 680 -8.01 -14.91 -22.31
C GLU A 680 -9.47 -14.45 -22.34
N LEU A 681 -9.74 -13.16 -22.18
CA LEU A 681 -11.08 -12.59 -22.24
C LEU A 681 -11.73 -12.88 -23.61
N LYS A 682 -11.03 -12.66 -24.71
CA LYS A 682 -11.54 -13.00 -26.06
C LYS A 682 -11.88 -14.48 -26.20
N THR A 683 -11.04 -15.35 -25.67
CA THR A 683 -11.27 -16.80 -25.70
C THR A 683 -12.52 -17.19 -24.92
N LEU A 684 -12.67 -16.66 -23.71
CA LEU A 684 -13.79 -16.97 -22.81
C LEU A 684 -15.13 -16.39 -23.28
N THR A 685 -15.10 -15.28 -24.02
CA THR A 685 -16.29 -14.60 -24.55
C THR A 685 -16.60 -14.94 -26.00
N ASP A 686 -15.83 -15.83 -26.62
CA ASP A 686 -15.92 -16.18 -28.08
C ASP A 686 -15.91 -14.95 -28.99
N THR A 687 -15.01 -14.00 -28.70
CA THR A 687 -14.89 -12.75 -29.45
C THR A 687 -13.59 -12.67 -30.25
N THR A 688 -13.58 -11.84 -31.28
CA THR A 688 -12.41 -11.60 -32.13
C THR A 688 -12.29 -10.09 -32.43
N ASP A 689 -11.19 -9.67 -33.05
CA ASP A 689 -10.99 -8.26 -33.42
C ASP A 689 -12.04 -7.74 -34.42
N ASN A 690 -12.64 -8.64 -35.23
CA ASN A 690 -13.72 -8.31 -36.20
C ASN A 690 -15.12 -8.59 -35.64
N ASN A 691 -15.22 -9.29 -34.54
CA ASN A 691 -16.47 -9.57 -33.80
C ASN A 691 -16.28 -9.28 -32.31
N PRO A 692 -16.09 -8.00 -31.96
CA PRO A 692 -15.81 -7.62 -30.59
C PRO A 692 -17.02 -7.70 -29.69
N ALA A 693 -16.78 -7.75 -28.37
CA ALA A 693 -17.82 -7.53 -27.38
C ALA A 693 -18.23 -6.06 -27.36
N THR A 694 -19.53 -5.83 -27.38
CA THR A 694 -20.15 -4.51 -27.14
C THR A 694 -20.24 -4.24 -25.64
N LEU A 695 -20.74 -5.23 -24.88
CA LEU A 695 -20.94 -5.12 -23.44
C LEU A 695 -20.99 -6.51 -22.81
N ILE A 696 -20.51 -6.62 -21.59
CA ILE A 696 -20.65 -7.81 -20.74
C ILE A 696 -21.60 -7.49 -19.62
N LEU A 697 -22.60 -8.34 -19.39
CA LEU A 697 -23.63 -8.16 -18.37
C LEU A 697 -23.62 -9.34 -17.41
N ARG A 698 -23.45 -9.04 -16.14
CA ARG A 698 -23.64 -9.98 -15.05
C ARG A 698 -25.13 -10.06 -14.73
N ILE A 699 -25.70 -11.28 -14.65
CA ILE A 699 -27.12 -11.54 -14.44
C ILE A 699 -27.30 -12.43 -13.21
N PHE A 700 -28.23 -12.04 -12.33
CA PHE A 700 -28.49 -12.76 -11.09
C PHE A 700 -29.88 -12.42 -10.55
N ARG A 701 -30.36 -13.18 -9.54
CA ARG A 701 -31.62 -12.92 -8.86
C ARG A 701 -31.40 -12.33 -7.47
N THR A 702 -32.19 -11.30 -7.14
CA THR A 702 -32.27 -10.70 -5.81
C THR A 702 -33.65 -10.05 -5.64
N THR A 703 -34.10 -9.96 -4.40
CA THR A 703 -35.36 -9.25 -4.03
C THR A 703 -35.11 -7.79 -3.74
N THR A 704 -33.88 -7.38 -3.52
CA THR A 704 -33.50 -5.99 -3.28
C THR A 704 -33.63 -5.17 -4.57
N PRO A 705 -34.39 -4.08 -4.59
CA PRO A 705 -34.52 -3.27 -5.80
C PRO A 705 -33.21 -2.56 -6.16
N ALA A 706 -32.97 -2.40 -7.46
CA ALA A 706 -31.83 -1.64 -7.94
C ALA A 706 -31.97 -0.16 -7.57
N PRO A 707 -30.92 0.51 -7.10
CA PRO A 707 -30.98 1.95 -6.82
C PRO A 707 -31.15 2.74 -8.12
N THR A 708 -31.97 3.76 -8.08
CA THR A 708 -32.21 4.68 -9.23
C THR A 708 -31.06 5.69 -9.29
N SER A 709 -30.27 5.70 -10.37
CA SER A 709 -29.24 6.70 -10.58
C SER A 709 -29.81 8.04 -10.97
N ARG A 710 -29.29 9.13 -10.43
CA ARG A 710 -29.60 10.49 -10.88
C ARG A 710 -29.07 10.72 -12.30
N ARG A 711 -29.67 11.67 -13.02
CA ARG A 711 -29.31 12.08 -14.38
C ARG A 711 -29.46 13.57 -14.53
N ARG A 712 -28.64 14.16 -15.39
CA ARG A 712 -28.85 15.53 -15.85
C ARG A 712 -30.16 15.60 -16.61
N LEU A 713 -30.92 16.66 -16.36
CA LEU A 713 -32.09 16.94 -17.17
C LEU A 713 -31.66 17.48 -18.53
N PRO A 714 -32.45 17.23 -19.60
CA PRO A 714 -32.20 17.84 -20.92
C PRO A 714 -32.15 19.36 -20.78
N HIS A 715 -31.12 20.01 -21.33
CA HIS A 715 -31.13 21.48 -21.43
C HIS A 715 -32.06 21.89 -22.56
N HIS A 716 -33.06 22.69 -22.24
CA HIS A 716 -33.84 23.39 -23.25
C HIS A 716 -32.97 24.56 -23.75
N HIS A 717 -32.62 24.57 -25.02
CA HIS A 717 -32.00 25.68 -25.71
C HIS A 717 -33.07 26.61 -26.28
#